data_8682ef840b562fb0346e074aa55d939f
#
_entry.id   8682ef840b562fb0346e074aa55d939f
#
_cell.length_a   1.000
_cell.length_b   1.000
_cell.length_c   1.000
_cell.angle_alpha   90.00
_cell.angle_beta   90.00
_cell.angle_gamma   90.00
#
_symmetry.space_group_name_H-M   'P 1'
#
loop_
_entity.id
_entity.type
_entity.pdbx_description
1 polymer ?
#
loop_
_entity_poly.entity_id
_entity_poly.type
_entity_poly.pdbx_seq_one_letter_code
_entity_poly.pdbx_strand_id
1 'polypeptide(L)'
;MSDLHLTRNIGIMAHIDAGKTTTTERILFYTGKNYKLGETHEGSATMDWMVQEQERGITITSAATTVYWDWKNNHYKYNIIDTPGHVDFTVEVERSLRVLDGAIAIFCAVGGVEPQSETVWRQADKYKVPRIAFVNKMDRAGADFFSVVNQIKERLGANPIPIEIPIGQEDLYKGVVNLITNKALIWDEESNGSKFYEVPMPEDLKDVVADYRQKLIEGVAEENEELMMKFFDDPDSITEDEIVAEIRKATLAMKITPVMCGSAFKNKGVQTLLDAVAAFLPSPLDINDVEGINPKTEKEETRKIDVNAPFSALAFKIATDPYVGRLCFFRVYSGSLDSGSYVYNANTGKKERISRIMQMHSNKQNPLDRIEAGDIGAAVGFKDIKTGHTLCDEHHPIILESMKFPEPVISIAVEPLTQGDMDKLTNALMKLAEEDPTFRVKTDEVSGQTIISGMGELHLDIIMDRLRREFGVEVNQGRPEVAYKKAITQTVQHHEIYKKQTGGKGKFADILFELGPADDGVKGLQFVNEVKGGNIPKEYIPAIEKGFKEAMMNGVLAGYPLDSLKVRVIDGSFHPVDSDQLSFEVCAKIGFKNACRKAGAVLLEPIMKLEVLTPDAYVGDVTGDLNRRRGMLENISAKVGVQAIHAKVPLEQMFGYVTSLRTITSGRANSTMEFSHYAEVSREQQEAILKSKYIYS
;
A
#
# COMPACT_ATOMS: atom_id res chain seq x y z
N MET A 1 22.77 15.45 -18.84
CA MET A 1 22.34 15.58 -17.44
C MET A 1 20.83 15.66 -17.45
N SER A 2 20.14 14.75 -16.78
CA SER A 2 18.71 14.89 -16.58
C SER A 2 18.47 16.15 -15.77
N ASP A 3 17.63 17.05 -16.26
CA ASP A 3 17.26 18.23 -15.50
C ASP A 3 16.27 17.82 -14.42
N LEU A 4 16.77 17.59 -13.21
CA LEU A 4 15.99 17.12 -12.07
C LEU A 4 14.79 18.03 -11.74
N HIS A 5 14.90 19.34 -12.06
CA HIS A 5 13.78 20.28 -11.89
C HIS A 5 12.60 19.97 -12.81
N LEU A 6 12.86 19.35 -13.97
CA LEU A 6 11.84 18.99 -14.97
C LEU A 6 11.37 17.54 -14.82
N THR A 7 11.85 16.81 -13.82
CA THR A 7 11.40 15.44 -13.52
C THR A 7 10.24 15.45 -12.53
N ARG A 8 9.26 14.57 -12.74
CA ARG A 8 8.14 14.31 -11.82
C ARG A 8 7.99 12.81 -11.64
N ASN A 9 8.12 12.34 -10.41
CA ASN A 9 7.85 10.95 -10.02
C ASN A 9 6.48 10.91 -9.36
N ILE A 10 5.48 10.48 -10.10
CA ILE A 10 4.08 10.59 -9.69
C ILE A 10 3.36 9.25 -9.64
N GLY A 11 2.48 9.11 -8.67
CA GLY A 11 1.54 8.00 -8.58
C GLY A 11 0.14 8.41 -8.97
N ILE A 12 -0.61 7.47 -9.55
CA ILE A 12 -2.03 7.63 -9.79
C ILE A 12 -2.77 6.73 -8.81
N MET A 13 -3.50 7.33 -7.87
CA MET A 13 -4.23 6.64 -6.82
C MET A 13 -5.72 6.91 -6.92
N ALA A 14 -6.53 5.89 -6.70
CA ALA A 14 -7.99 5.99 -6.80
C ALA A 14 -8.65 4.80 -6.10
N HIS A 15 -9.94 4.94 -5.77
CA HIS A 15 -10.78 3.77 -5.48
C HIS A 15 -11.13 2.99 -6.76
N ILE A 16 -11.69 1.79 -6.56
CA ILE A 16 -12.19 0.96 -7.68
C ILE A 16 -13.23 1.75 -8.48
N ASP A 17 -13.18 1.63 -9.79
CA ASP A 17 -14.10 2.30 -10.73
C ASP A 17 -14.08 3.84 -10.72
N ALA A 18 -13.11 4.52 -10.08
CA ALA A 18 -12.97 5.98 -10.23
C ALA A 18 -12.52 6.40 -11.65
N GLY A 19 -12.05 5.46 -12.45
CA GLY A 19 -11.53 5.69 -13.80
C GLY A 19 -10.03 5.91 -13.84
N LYS A 20 -9.29 5.30 -12.90
CA LYS A 20 -7.83 5.36 -12.82
C LYS A 20 -7.17 4.91 -14.14
N THR A 21 -7.41 3.67 -14.57
CA THR A 21 -6.81 3.10 -15.78
C THR A 21 -7.19 3.91 -17.02
N THR A 22 -8.45 4.35 -17.13
CA THR A 22 -8.88 5.22 -18.23
C THR A 22 -8.10 6.53 -18.25
N THR A 23 -7.90 7.18 -17.11
CA THR A 23 -7.11 8.42 -17.01
C THR A 23 -5.65 8.18 -17.39
N THR A 24 -5.06 7.08 -16.93
CA THR A 24 -3.68 6.71 -17.25
C THR A 24 -3.53 6.45 -18.76
N GLU A 25 -4.45 5.74 -19.40
CA GLU A 25 -4.43 5.50 -20.84
C GLU A 25 -4.56 6.81 -21.65
N ARG A 26 -5.35 7.79 -21.18
CA ARG A 26 -5.43 9.12 -21.81
C ARG A 26 -4.13 9.90 -21.67
N ILE A 27 -3.47 9.80 -20.51
CA ILE A 27 -2.13 10.39 -20.31
C ILE A 27 -1.14 9.78 -21.31
N LEU A 28 -1.11 8.45 -21.47
CA LEU A 28 -0.24 7.77 -22.41
C LEU A 28 -0.53 8.18 -23.87
N PHE A 29 -1.79 8.39 -24.22
CA PHE A 29 -2.18 8.83 -25.54
C PHE A 29 -1.74 10.27 -25.82
N TYR A 30 -2.05 11.24 -24.94
CA TYR A 30 -1.72 12.64 -25.15
C TYR A 30 -0.23 12.94 -25.08
N THR A 31 0.54 12.12 -24.38
CA THR A 31 2.00 12.21 -24.35
C THR A 31 2.68 11.48 -25.54
N GLY A 32 1.88 10.95 -26.48
CA GLY A 32 2.39 10.27 -27.67
C GLY A 32 3.05 8.92 -27.40
N LYS A 33 2.87 8.37 -26.19
CA LYS A 33 3.43 7.06 -25.84
C LYS A 33 2.62 5.92 -26.47
N ASN A 34 1.30 6.07 -26.55
CA ASN A 34 0.38 5.17 -27.22
C ASN A 34 -0.23 5.84 -28.46
N TYR A 35 -0.34 5.08 -29.56
CA TYR A 35 -0.96 5.55 -30.79
C TYR A 35 -2.48 5.35 -30.83
N LYS A 36 -3.02 4.52 -29.91
CA LYS A 36 -4.46 4.23 -29.80
C LYS A 36 -4.90 4.46 -28.37
N LEU A 37 -6.15 4.89 -28.24
CA LEU A 37 -6.83 4.96 -26.95
C LEU A 37 -7.09 3.53 -26.45
N GLY A 38 -6.51 3.15 -25.31
CA GLY A 38 -6.82 1.90 -24.63
C GLY A 38 -8.12 2.02 -23.84
N GLU A 39 -8.96 0.96 -23.87
CA GLU A 39 -10.20 0.88 -23.13
C GLU A 39 -10.16 -0.30 -22.16
N THR A 40 -10.50 -0.05 -20.89
CA THR A 40 -10.51 -1.07 -19.85
C THR A 40 -11.52 -2.19 -20.12
N HIS A 41 -12.70 -1.82 -20.60
CA HIS A 41 -13.78 -2.79 -20.90
C HIS A 41 -13.48 -3.71 -22.09
N GLU A 42 -12.56 -3.31 -22.96
CA GLU A 42 -12.13 -4.09 -24.12
C GLU A 42 -10.85 -4.90 -23.83
N GLY A 43 -10.27 -4.79 -22.64
CA GLY A 43 -9.00 -5.43 -22.27
C GLY A 43 -7.79 -4.90 -23.07
N SER A 44 -7.91 -3.70 -23.65
CA SER A 44 -6.89 -3.09 -24.48
C SER A 44 -5.99 -2.07 -23.75
N ALA A 45 -6.16 -1.93 -22.42
CA ALA A 45 -5.39 -1.03 -21.58
C ALA A 45 -3.91 -1.48 -21.47
N THR A 46 -2.99 -0.54 -21.70
CA THR A 46 -1.55 -0.83 -21.74
C THR A 46 -0.96 -1.08 -20.37
N MET A 47 -1.45 -0.37 -19.35
CA MET A 47 -0.93 -0.46 -17.99
C MET A 47 -1.44 -1.71 -17.25
N ASP A 48 -2.65 -2.17 -17.53
CA ASP A 48 -3.20 -3.44 -17.04
C ASP A 48 -2.74 -4.58 -17.97
N TRP A 49 -1.48 -4.98 -17.85
CA TRP A 49 -0.83 -5.92 -18.76
C TRP A 49 -1.06 -7.40 -18.41
N MET A 50 -1.44 -7.69 -17.17
CA MET A 50 -1.76 -9.05 -16.75
C MET A 50 -3.13 -9.46 -17.28
N VAL A 51 -3.26 -10.73 -17.71
CA VAL A 51 -4.54 -11.26 -18.18
C VAL A 51 -5.63 -11.14 -17.11
N GLN A 52 -5.25 -11.34 -15.84
CA GLN A 52 -6.13 -11.21 -14.68
C GLN A 52 -6.66 -9.78 -14.48
N GLU A 53 -5.82 -8.77 -14.76
CA GLU A 53 -6.21 -7.36 -14.73
C GLU A 53 -7.22 -7.04 -15.83
N GLN A 54 -6.93 -7.50 -17.05
CA GLN A 54 -7.77 -7.29 -18.23
C GLN A 54 -9.14 -7.98 -18.10
N GLU A 55 -9.17 -9.22 -17.65
CA GLU A 55 -10.43 -9.99 -17.48
C GLU A 55 -11.29 -9.42 -16.36
N ARG A 56 -10.70 -8.90 -15.28
CA ARG A 56 -11.42 -8.40 -14.11
C ARG A 56 -11.68 -6.89 -14.14
N GLY A 57 -11.00 -6.17 -15.04
CA GLY A 57 -11.08 -4.71 -15.16
C GLY A 57 -10.52 -3.95 -13.95
N ILE A 58 -9.56 -4.55 -13.21
CA ILE A 58 -8.92 -3.96 -12.03
C ILE A 58 -7.41 -4.04 -12.14
N THR A 59 -6.70 -3.02 -11.68
CA THR A 59 -5.24 -3.06 -11.54
C THR A 59 -4.87 -3.86 -10.30
N ILE A 60 -4.00 -4.86 -10.46
CA ILE A 60 -3.54 -5.77 -9.41
C ILE A 60 -2.12 -5.40 -8.98
N THR A 61 -1.23 -5.21 -9.97
CA THR A 61 0.17 -4.86 -9.73
C THR A 61 0.47 -3.45 -10.22
N SER A 62 1.31 -2.73 -9.50
CA SER A 62 1.76 -1.42 -9.95
C SER A 62 2.60 -1.55 -11.23
N ALA A 63 2.30 -0.74 -12.23
CA ALA A 63 3.05 -0.64 -13.47
C ALA A 63 3.74 0.72 -13.56
N ALA A 64 4.98 0.74 -14.04
CA ALA A 64 5.76 1.96 -14.20
C ALA A 64 5.90 2.31 -15.68
N THR A 65 5.79 3.59 -16.00
CA THR A 65 6.05 4.12 -17.33
C THR A 65 6.65 5.51 -17.27
N THR A 66 7.46 5.85 -18.28
CA THR A 66 8.02 7.19 -18.43
C THR A 66 7.42 7.84 -19.67
N VAL A 67 6.89 9.06 -19.50
CA VAL A 67 6.32 9.89 -20.54
C VAL A 67 6.92 11.29 -20.50
N TYR A 68 6.71 12.07 -21.57
CA TYR A 68 7.20 13.43 -21.68
C TYR A 68 6.04 14.37 -21.98
N TRP A 69 6.10 15.58 -21.38
CA TRP A 69 5.08 16.60 -21.56
C TRP A 69 5.71 17.98 -21.69
N ASP A 70 5.24 18.76 -22.68
CA ASP A 70 5.72 20.11 -22.92
C ASP A 70 4.79 21.11 -22.22
N TRP A 71 5.35 21.93 -21.33
CA TRP A 71 4.62 22.98 -20.62
C TRP A 71 5.49 24.23 -20.46
N LYS A 72 4.96 25.41 -20.81
CA LYS A 72 5.66 26.72 -20.75
C LYS A 72 7.09 26.66 -21.34
N ASN A 73 7.23 26.06 -22.53
CA ASN A 73 8.49 25.89 -23.27
C ASN A 73 9.53 24.96 -22.59
N ASN A 74 9.18 24.25 -21.57
CA ASN A 74 10.01 23.23 -20.92
C ASN A 74 9.51 21.84 -21.26
N HIS A 75 10.46 20.91 -21.41
CA HIS A 75 10.19 19.50 -21.69
C HIS A 75 10.29 18.68 -20.40
N TYR A 76 9.14 18.36 -19.79
CA TYR A 76 9.06 17.62 -18.55
C TYR A 76 9.12 16.12 -18.76
N LYS A 77 9.80 15.43 -17.86
CA LYS A 77 9.84 13.97 -17.77
C LYS A 77 8.95 13.50 -16.62
N TYR A 78 7.93 12.70 -16.90
CA TYR A 78 7.08 12.10 -15.87
C TYR A 78 7.35 10.61 -15.78
N ASN A 79 7.78 10.14 -14.62
CA ASN A 79 7.79 8.74 -14.24
C ASN A 79 6.48 8.46 -13.50
N ILE A 80 5.61 7.71 -14.13
CA ILE A 80 4.27 7.42 -13.61
C ILE A 80 4.24 6.00 -13.08
N ILE A 81 3.78 5.82 -11.85
CA ILE A 81 3.47 4.52 -11.27
C ILE A 81 1.95 4.43 -11.12
N ASP A 82 1.34 3.53 -11.89
CA ASP A 82 -0.07 3.20 -11.76
C ASP A 82 -0.27 2.23 -10.60
N THR A 83 -1.07 2.59 -9.60
CA THR A 83 -1.24 1.82 -8.37
C THR A 83 -2.57 1.07 -8.34
N PRO A 84 -2.65 -0.12 -7.71
CA PRO A 84 -3.92 -0.80 -7.52
C PRO A 84 -4.94 0.04 -6.74
N GLY A 85 -6.22 -0.13 -7.05
CA GLY A 85 -7.32 0.51 -6.31
C GLY A 85 -7.99 -0.42 -5.29
N HIS A 86 -7.67 -1.71 -5.27
CA HIS A 86 -8.33 -2.69 -4.41
C HIS A 86 -7.61 -2.85 -3.06
N VAL A 87 -8.39 -3.00 -1.98
CA VAL A 87 -7.88 -3.11 -0.60
C VAL A 87 -6.94 -4.29 -0.36
N ASP A 88 -7.14 -5.40 -1.07
CA ASP A 88 -6.27 -6.58 -0.97
C ASP A 88 -4.84 -6.30 -1.47
N PHE A 89 -4.67 -5.23 -2.26
CA PHE A 89 -3.39 -4.81 -2.84
C PHE A 89 -2.86 -3.47 -2.27
N THR A 90 -3.32 -3.08 -1.09
CA THR A 90 -2.87 -1.82 -0.42
C THR A 90 -1.37 -1.75 -0.23
N VAL A 91 -0.70 -2.90 -0.12
CA VAL A 91 0.77 -2.98 -0.02
C VAL A 91 1.47 -2.53 -1.30
N GLU A 92 0.90 -2.82 -2.47
CA GLU A 92 1.40 -2.29 -3.75
C GLU A 92 1.31 -0.76 -3.78
N VAL A 93 0.22 -0.21 -3.26
CA VAL A 93 0.04 1.24 -3.12
C VAL A 93 1.09 1.82 -2.17
N GLU A 94 1.28 1.21 -0.99
CA GLU A 94 2.24 1.67 0.01
C GLU A 94 3.69 1.63 -0.51
N ARG A 95 4.07 0.55 -1.21
CA ARG A 95 5.39 0.45 -1.88
C ARG A 95 5.60 1.55 -2.90
N SER A 96 4.58 1.84 -3.68
CA SER A 96 4.64 2.89 -4.70
C SER A 96 4.75 4.28 -4.07
N LEU A 97 3.89 4.60 -3.09
CA LEU A 97 3.90 5.89 -2.39
C LEU A 97 5.23 6.19 -1.71
N ARG A 98 5.97 5.18 -1.25
CA ARG A 98 7.29 5.34 -0.61
C ARG A 98 8.34 5.90 -1.56
N VAL A 99 8.21 5.67 -2.86
CA VAL A 99 9.18 6.06 -3.88
C VAL A 99 8.69 7.18 -4.80
N LEU A 100 7.49 7.69 -4.55
CA LEU A 100 6.90 8.79 -5.30
C LEU A 100 7.15 10.13 -4.62
N ASP A 101 7.23 11.17 -5.45
CA ASP A 101 7.38 12.54 -4.98
C ASP A 101 6.03 13.24 -4.88
N GLY A 102 5.10 12.92 -5.77
CA GLY A 102 3.76 13.46 -5.80
C GLY A 102 2.73 12.44 -6.28
N ALA A 103 1.44 12.76 -6.16
CA ALA A 103 0.37 11.88 -6.60
C ALA A 103 -0.80 12.64 -7.23
N ILE A 104 -1.52 11.93 -8.10
CA ILE A 104 -2.85 12.32 -8.59
C ILE A 104 -3.87 11.45 -7.88
N ALA A 105 -4.76 12.05 -7.10
CA ALA A 105 -5.87 11.37 -6.45
C ALA A 105 -7.14 11.53 -7.30
N ILE A 106 -7.62 10.43 -7.87
CA ILE A 106 -8.81 10.43 -8.72
C ILE A 106 -10.04 10.08 -7.89
N PHE A 107 -11.06 10.93 -7.96
CA PHE A 107 -12.36 10.74 -7.34
C PHE A 107 -13.44 10.59 -8.40
N CYS A 108 -14.47 9.81 -8.13
CA CYS A 108 -15.65 9.73 -8.99
C CYS A 108 -16.60 10.90 -8.68
N ALA A 109 -17.04 11.64 -9.69
CA ALA A 109 -17.96 12.75 -9.52
C ALA A 109 -19.33 12.35 -8.92
N VAL A 110 -19.69 11.06 -9.04
CA VAL A 110 -20.93 10.50 -8.48
C VAL A 110 -20.71 9.85 -7.11
N GLY A 111 -19.67 9.00 -6.99
CA GLY A 111 -19.36 8.27 -5.75
C GLY A 111 -18.69 9.14 -4.67
N GLY A 112 -17.97 10.16 -5.08
CA GLY A 112 -17.23 11.04 -4.17
C GLY A 112 -16.07 10.34 -3.46
N VAL A 113 -15.93 10.61 -2.16
CA VAL A 113 -14.93 9.98 -1.30
C VAL A 113 -15.47 8.66 -0.78
N GLU A 114 -14.83 7.56 -1.16
CA GLU A 114 -15.13 6.21 -0.70
C GLU A 114 -14.12 5.72 0.35
N PRO A 115 -14.39 4.65 1.13
CA PRO A 115 -13.45 4.16 2.16
C PRO A 115 -12.07 3.82 1.64
N GLN A 116 -11.99 3.29 0.41
CA GLN A 116 -10.71 3.04 -0.23
C GLN A 116 -9.94 4.34 -0.51
N SER A 117 -10.65 5.41 -0.91
CA SER A 117 -10.05 6.73 -1.07
C SER A 117 -9.45 7.23 0.25
N GLU A 118 -10.16 7.03 1.38
CA GLU A 118 -9.66 7.40 2.72
C GLU A 118 -8.39 6.63 3.09
N THR A 119 -8.36 5.32 2.80
CA THR A 119 -7.21 4.46 3.12
C THR A 119 -5.97 4.88 2.33
N VAL A 120 -6.10 5.04 1.02
CA VAL A 120 -5.00 5.47 0.15
C VAL A 120 -4.55 6.90 0.49
N TRP A 121 -5.50 7.78 0.84
CA TRP A 121 -5.19 9.14 1.27
C TRP A 121 -4.35 9.17 2.55
N ARG A 122 -4.73 8.39 3.59
CA ARG A 122 -3.95 8.27 4.83
C ARG A 122 -2.56 7.70 4.60
N GLN A 123 -2.41 6.74 3.67
CA GLN A 123 -1.11 6.22 3.29
C GLN A 123 -0.25 7.32 2.65
N ALA A 124 -0.83 8.14 1.76
CA ALA A 124 -0.13 9.28 1.17
C ALA A 124 0.26 10.34 2.22
N ASP A 125 -0.57 10.57 3.26
CA ASP A 125 -0.23 11.43 4.38
C ASP A 125 0.94 10.88 5.21
N LYS A 126 0.93 9.57 5.48
CA LYS A 126 2.02 8.89 6.20
C LYS A 126 3.38 9.11 5.52
N TYR A 127 3.43 9.09 4.20
CA TYR A 127 4.65 9.30 3.42
C TYR A 127 4.85 10.76 2.99
N LYS A 128 4.00 11.68 3.46
CA LYS A 128 4.05 13.12 3.16
C LYS A 128 4.10 13.40 1.65
N VAL A 129 3.27 12.70 0.87
CA VAL A 129 3.21 12.83 -0.59
C VAL A 129 2.23 13.95 -0.97
N PRO A 130 2.72 15.09 -1.52
CA PRO A 130 1.86 16.15 -2.07
C PRO A 130 1.01 15.63 -3.22
N ARG A 131 -0.21 16.16 -3.38
CA ARG A 131 -1.16 15.62 -4.35
C ARG A 131 -2.07 16.65 -4.97
N ILE A 132 -2.56 16.30 -6.17
CA ILE A 132 -3.63 16.97 -6.88
C ILE A 132 -4.84 16.05 -6.85
N ALA A 133 -6.03 16.57 -6.58
CA ALA A 133 -7.28 15.84 -6.70
C ALA A 133 -7.89 16.07 -8.09
N PHE A 134 -8.32 14.98 -8.74
CA PHE A 134 -8.98 15.01 -10.04
C PHE A 134 -10.36 14.35 -9.94
N VAL A 135 -11.41 15.16 -10.04
CA VAL A 135 -12.80 14.69 -10.03
C VAL A 135 -13.18 14.25 -11.42
N ASN A 136 -13.18 12.95 -11.63
CA ASN A 136 -13.40 12.28 -12.92
C ASN A 136 -14.87 11.86 -13.10
N LYS A 137 -15.26 11.52 -14.32
CA LYS A 137 -16.60 11.07 -14.68
C LYS A 137 -17.66 12.16 -14.54
N MET A 138 -17.30 13.40 -14.85
CA MET A 138 -18.22 14.54 -14.86
C MET A 138 -19.38 14.40 -15.88
N ASP A 139 -19.25 13.46 -16.82
CA ASP A 139 -20.24 13.10 -17.83
C ASP A 139 -21.33 12.13 -17.35
N ARG A 140 -21.21 11.59 -16.12
CA ARG A 140 -22.20 10.63 -15.60
C ARG A 140 -23.39 11.30 -14.94
N ALA A 141 -24.55 10.67 -15.04
CA ALA A 141 -25.76 11.10 -14.32
C ALA A 141 -25.51 11.10 -12.80
N GLY A 142 -25.85 12.17 -12.12
CA GLY A 142 -25.59 12.40 -10.70
C GLY A 142 -24.20 12.95 -10.39
N ALA A 143 -23.42 13.37 -11.39
CA ALA A 143 -22.12 14.01 -11.17
C ALA A 143 -22.26 15.35 -10.48
N ASP A 144 -21.56 15.52 -9.33
CA ASP A 144 -21.55 16.75 -8.55
C ASP A 144 -20.13 17.08 -8.06
N PHE A 145 -19.46 17.98 -8.78
CA PHE A 145 -18.12 18.43 -8.45
C PHE A 145 -18.01 19.05 -7.05
N PHE A 146 -18.91 19.95 -6.72
CA PHE A 146 -18.84 20.71 -5.47
C PHE A 146 -19.10 19.82 -4.25
N SER A 147 -20.00 18.87 -4.39
CA SER A 147 -20.21 17.84 -3.35
C SER A 147 -18.94 17.04 -3.09
N VAL A 148 -18.21 16.63 -4.13
CA VAL A 148 -16.94 15.90 -3.97
C VAL A 148 -15.88 16.77 -3.29
N VAL A 149 -15.75 18.04 -3.66
CA VAL A 149 -14.84 19.00 -2.98
C VAL A 149 -15.15 19.09 -1.48
N ASN A 150 -16.43 19.21 -1.11
CA ASN A 150 -16.84 19.23 0.29
C ASN A 150 -16.52 17.91 1.01
N GLN A 151 -16.74 16.75 0.37
CA GLN A 151 -16.40 15.45 0.94
C GLN A 151 -14.90 15.29 1.17
N ILE A 152 -14.05 15.80 0.26
CA ILE A 152 -12.58 15.82 0.45
C ILE A 152 -12.23 16.60 1.71
N LYS A 153 -12.88 17.74 1.95
CA LYS A 153 -12.67 18.55 3.16
C LYS A 153 -13.14 17.82 4.42
N GLU A 154 -14.37 17.33 4.42
CA GLU A 154 -15.01 16.78 5.63
C GLU A 154 -14.52 15.40 6.01
N ARG A 155 -14.31 14.51 5.01
CA ARG A 155 -13.96 13.11 5.26
C ARG A 155 -12.45 12.85 5.29
N LEU A 156 -11.67 13.60 4.49
CA LEU A 156 -10.22 13.43 4.42
C LEU A 156 -9.46 14.45 5.28
N GLY A 157 -10.16 15.46 5.82
CA GLY A 157 -9.53 16.53 6.61
C GLY A 157 -8.56 17.39 5.81
N ALA A 158 -8.67 17.36 4.48
CA ALA A 158 -7.84 18.13 3.58
C ALA A 158 -8.35 19.57 3.40
N ASN A 159 -7.52 20.42 2.82
CA ASN A 159 -7.91 21.76 2.36
C ASN A 159 -8.00 21.77 0.82
N PRO A 160 -9.12 21.32 0.22
CA PRO A 160 -9.29 21.29 -1.21
C PRO A 160 -9.55 22.69 -1.76
N ILE A 161 -8.74 23.11 -2.73
CA ILE A 161 -8.92 24.39 -3.43
C ILE A 161 -9.16 24.10 -4.92
N PRO A 162 -10.38 24.33 -5.43
CA PRO A 162 -10.64 24.24 -6.86
C PRO A 162 -9.75 25.20 -7.65
N ILE A 163 -9.03 24.69 -8.63
CA ILE A 163 -8.29 25.46 -9.64
C ILE A 163 -8.99 25.42 -11.00
N GLU A 164 -9.94 24.52 -11.15
CA GLU A 164 -10.88 24.43 -12.24
C GLU A 164 -12.28 24.16 -11.72
N ILE A 165 -13.28 24.68 -12.41
CA ILE A 165 -14.70 24.36 -12.21
C ILE A 165 -15.34 23.86 -13.51
N PRO A 166 -16.33 22.94 -13.44
CA PRO A 166 -16.91 22.36 -14.65
C PRO A 166 -17.81 23.36 -15.40
N ILE A 167 -17.79 23.25 -16.74
CA ILE A 167 -18.77 23.87 -17.63
C ILE A 167 -19.84 22.82 -17.98
N GLY A 168 -20.99 22.93 -17.32
CA GLY A 168 -22.04 21.91 -17.39
C GLY A 168 -21.70 20.68 -16.53
N GLN A 169 -22.64 19.76 -16.45
CA GLN A 169 -22.51 18.49 -15.75
C GLN A 169 -23.32 17.42 -16.46
N GLU A 170 -23.04 16.16 -16.18
CA GLU A 170 -23.66 14.99 -16.81
C GLU A 170 -23.53 15.05 -18.34
N ASP A 171 -24.61 14.80 -19.10
CA ASP A 171 -24.60 14.84 -20.57
C ASP A 171 -24.29 16.24 -21.12
N LEU A 172 -24.43 17.29 -20.31
CA LEU A 172 -24.12 18.67 -20.69
C LEU A 172 -22.67 19.08 -20.34
N TYR A 173 -21.86 18.18 -19.80
CA TYR A 173 -20.46 18.48 -19.50
C TYR A 173 -19.65 18.74 -20.76
N LYS A 174 -19.17 19.97 -20.95
CA LYS A 174 -18.45 20.42 -22.15
C LYS A 174 -16.98 20.70 -21.92
N GLY A 175 -16.60 21.13 -20.72
CA GLY A 175 -15.26 21.58 -20.45
C GLY A 175 -15.10 22.14 -19.03
N VAL A 176 -14.11 23.00 -18.86
CA VAL A 176 -13.78 23.59 -17.56
C VAL A 176 -13.54 25.10 -17.67
N VAL A 177 -13.74 25.80 -16.57
CA VAL A 177 -13.19 27.15 -16.38
C VAL A 177 -11.94 27.02 -15.52
N ASN A 178 -10.81 27.45 -16.05
CA ASN A 178 -9.56 27.56 -15.30
C ASN A 178 -9.58 28.84 -14.47
N LEU A 179 -9.56 28.72 -13.14
CA LEU A 179 -9.66 29.85 -12.21
C LEU A 179 -8.36 30.67 -12.12
N ILE A 180 -7.22 30.11 -12.50
CA ILE A 180 -5.93 30.79 -12.49
C ILE A 180 -5.88 31.81 -13.65
N THR A 181 -6.16 31.33 -14.86
CA THR A 181 -6.14 32.15 -16.08
C THR A 181 -7.44 32.87 -16.35
N ASN A 182 -8.51 32.56 -15.61
CA ASN A 182 -9.87 33.06 -15.79
C ASN A 182 -10.42 32.80 -17.20
N LYS A 183 -10.13 31.62 -17.77
CA LYS A 183 -10.49 31.22 -19.13
C LYS A 183 -11.36 29.99 -19.14
N ALA A 184 -12.37 30.00 -20.01
CA ALA A 184 -13.23 28.86 -20.27
C ALA A 184 -12.66 28.01 -21.42
N LEU A 185 -12.51 26.71 -21.19
CA LEU A 185 -11.91 25.75 -22.11
C LEU A 185 -12.93 24.67 -22.48
N ILE A 186 -13.12 24.43 -23.78
CA ILE A 186 -14.01 23.39 -24.32
C ILE A 186 -13.23 22.46 -25.22
N TRP A 187 -13.40 21.14 -25.03
CA TRP A 187 -12.76 20.10 -25.83
C TRP A 187 -13.53 19.79 -27.10
N ASP A 188 -12.79 19.60 -28.18
CA ASP A 188 -13.32 19.18 -29.47
C ASP A 188 -13.49 17.65 -29.52
N GLU A 189 -14.73 17.20 -29.68
CA GLU A 189 -15.08 15.79 -29.71
C GLU A 189 -14.59 15.09 -31.02
N GLU A 190 -14.56 15.79 -32.15
CA GLU A 190 -14.11 15.22 -33.42
C GLU A 190 -12.62 14.88 -33.42
N SER A 191 -11.82 15.59 -32.63
CA SER A 191 -10.39 15.34 -32.47
C SER A 191 -10.06 14.27 -31.42
N ASN A 192 -11.03 13.54 -30.88
CA ASN A 192 -10.87 12.69 -29.68
C ASN A 192 -10.27 13.46 -28.50
N GLY A 193 -10.67 14.72 -28.31
CA GLY A 193 -10.20 15.58 -27.25
C GLY A 193 -8.73 16.02 -27.36
N SER A 194 -8.04 15.77 -28.49
CA SER A 194 -6.66 16.23 -28.68
C SER A 194 -6.55 17.75 -28.85
N LYS A 195 -7.65 18.40 -29.24
CA LYS A 195 -7.76 19.85 -29.34
C LYS A 195 -8.79 20.38 -28.37
N PHE A 196 -8.48 21.51 -27.79
CA PHE A 196 -9.42 22.30 -26.95
C PHE A 196 -9.27 23.77 -27.30
N TYR A 197 -10.33 24.53 -27.08
CA TYR A 197 -10.40 25.91 -27.45
C TYR A 197 -10.82 26.78 -26.29
N GLU A 198 -10.23 27.95 -26.21
CA GLU A 198 -10.69 29.03 -25.34
C GLU A 198 -11.99 29.61 -25.89
N VAL A 199 -13.01 29.70 -25.06
CA VAL A 199 -14.32 30.26 -25.42
C VAL A 199 -14.69 31.40 -24.46
N PRO A 200 -15.62 32.29 -24.86
CA PRO A 200 -16.13 33.29 -23.91
C PRO A 200 -16.72 32.66 -22.67
N MET A 201 -16.47 33.32 -21.51
CA MET A 201 -17.02 32.88 -20.22
C MET A 201 -18.55 32.77 -20.29
N PRO A 202 -19.13 31.59 -19.97
CA PRO A 202 -20.58 31.43 -19.90
C PRO A 202 -21.20 32.40 -18.88
N GLU A 203 -22.29 33.07 -19.28
CA GLU A 203 -22.94 34.10 -18.44
C GLU A 203 -23.40 33.53 -17.09
N ASP A 204 -23.92 32.32 -17.10
CA ASP A 204 -24.44 31.60 -15.91
C ASP A 204 -23.35 31.17 -14.93
N LEU A 205 -22.09 31.18 -15.35
CA LEU A 205 -20.97 30.83 -14.49
C LEU A 205 -20.18 32.01 -13.95
N LYS A 206 -20.40 33.23 -14.43
CA LYS A 206 -19.62 34.43 -14.06
C LYS A 206 -19.54 34.64 -12.55
N ASP A 207 -20.67 34.59 -11.85
CA ASP A 207 -20.72 34.80 -10.41
C ASP A 207 -20.03 33.68 -9.65
N VAL A 208 -20.24 32.43 -10.05
CA VAL A 208 -19.61 31.26 -9.45
C VAL A 208 -18.09 31.30 -9.67
N VAL A 209 -17.66 31.67 -10.88
CA VAL A 209 -16.21 31.79 -11.21
C VAL A 209 -15.58 32.87 -10.35
N ALA A 210 -16.24 34.05 -10.21
CA ALA A 210 -15.74 35.15 -9.37
C ALA A 210 -15.57 34.71 -7.91
N ASP A 211 -16.58 34.06 -7.34
CA ASP A 211 -16.54 33.55 -5.95
C ASP A 211 -15.41 32.51 -5.75
N TYR A 212 -15.31 31.53 -6.64
CA TYR A 212 -14.27 30.48 -6.49
C TYR A 212 -12.88 31.01 -6.81
N ARG A 213 -12.73 31.98 -7.74
CA ARG A 213 -11.45 32.63 -7.98
C ARG A 213 -11.01 33.45 -6.75
N GLN A 214 -11.93 34.17 -6.14
CA GLN A 214 -11.62 34.87 -4.89
C GLN A 214 -11.19 33.92 -3.80
N LYS A 215 -11.91 32.81 -3.57
CA LYS A 215 -11.54 31.78 -2.60
C LYS A 215 -10.17 31.14 -2.91
N LEU A 216 -9.85 30.94 -4.19
CA LEU A 216 -8.53 30.45 -4.60
C LEU A 216 -7.45 31.43 -4.17
N ILE A 217 -7.60 32.73 -4.49
CA ILE A 217 -6.58 33.76 -4.16
C ILE A 217 -6.45 33.94 -2.65
N GLU A 218 -7.57 33.99 -1.92
CA GLU A 218 -7.58 34.03 -0.45
C GLU A 218 -6.82 32.85 0.13
N GLY A 219 -7.14 31.61 -0.30
CA GLY A 219 -6.55 30.39 0.22
C GLY A 219 -5.06 30.25 -0.05
N VAL A 220 -4.54 30.84 -1.12
CA VAL A 220 -3.07 30.83 -1.40
C VAL A 220 -2.37 32.03 -0.79
N ALA A 221 -3.08 33.13 -0.54
CA ALA A 221 -2.51 34.34 0.05
C ALA A 221 -2.34 34.25 1.57
N GLU A 222 -3.07 33.38 2.28
CA GLU A 222 -2.99 33.23 3.74
C GLU A 222 -1.56 33.04 4.28
N GLU A 223 -0.66 32.48 3.49
CA GLU A 223 0.72 32.18 3.87
C GLU A 223 1.75 33.17 3.29
N ASN A 224 1.31 34.19 2.57
CA ASN A 224 2.16 35.17 1.91
C ASN A 224 1.66 36.59 2.16
N GLU A 225 2.30 37.31 3.10
CA GLU A 225 1.93 38.66 3.49
C GLU A 225 1.92 39.66 2.31
N GLU A 226 2.85 39.52 1.37
CA GLU A 226 2.92 40.39 0.19
C GLU A 226 1.72 40.16 -0.74
N LEU A 227 1.38 38.91 -0.99
CA LEU A 227 0.23 38.53 -1.82
C LEU A 227 -1.09 38.92 -1.13
N MET A 228 -1.16 38.78 0.19
CA MET A 228 -2.30 39.19 0.99
C MET A 228 -2.52 40.72 0.91
N MET A 229 -1.44 41.52 1.00
CA MET A 229 -1.55 42.98 0.83
C MET A 229 -2.02 43.34 -0.59
N LYS A 230 -1.48 42.72 -1.63
CA LYS A 230 -1.94 42.91 -3.00
C LYS A 230 -3.42 42.55 -3.17
N PHE A 231 -3.86 41.45 -2.55
CA PHE A 231 -5.24 41.01 -2.61
C PHE A 231 -6.22 42.02 -2.00
N PHE A 232 -5.83 42.66 -0.90
CA PHE A 232 -6.68 43.71 -0.26
C PHE A 232 -6.62 45.03 -1.00
N ASP A 233 -5.48 45.39 -1.61
CA ASP A 233 -5.33 46.66 -2.31
C ASP A 233 -5.94 46.63 -3.72
N ASP A 234 -5.57 45.60 -4.50
CA ASP A 234 -6.05 45.40 -5.87
C ASP A 234 -5.87 43.91 -6.27
N PRO A 235 -6.91 43.08 -6.13
CA PRO A 235 -6.87 41.66 -6.49
C PRO A 235 -6.48 41.39 -7.95
N ASP A 236 -6.81 42.33 -8.87
CA ASP A 236 -6.50 42.19 -10.29
C ASP A 236 -5.01 42.44 -10.61
N SER A 237 -4.26 42.99 -9.69
CA SER A 237 -2.80 43.17 -9.83
C SER A 237 -2.01 41.87 -9.62
N ILE A 238 -2.63 40.83 -9.10
CA ILE A 238 -2.00 39.52 -8.85
C ILE A 238 -1.87 38.76 -10.17
N THR A 239 -0.64 38.46 -10.56
CA THR A 239 -0.35 37.78 -11.83
C THR A 239 -0.60 36.26 -11.75
N GLU A 240 -0.85 35.64 -12.91
CA GLU A 240 -0.99 34.18 -13.00
C GLU A 240 0.24 33.44 -12.47
N ASP A 241 1.45 33.95 -12.72
CA ASP A 241 2.68 33.33 -12.26
C ASP A 241 2.84 33.40 -10.73
N GLU A 242 2.38 34.48 -10.08
CA GLU A 242 2.36 34.58 -8.61
C GLU A 242 1.36 33.57 -8.03
N ILE A 243 0.16 33.44 -8.61
CA ILE A 243 -0.83 32.46 -8.18
C ILE A 243 -0.26 31.03 -8.33
N VAL A 244 0.32 30.68 -9.47
CA VAL A 244 0.92 29.39 -9.73
C VAL A 244 2.05 29.08 -8.73
N ALA A 245 2.92 30.05 -8.44
CA ALA A 245 4.03 29.87 -7.51
C ALA A 245 3.52 29.59 -6.08
N GLU A 246 2.50 30.30 -5.61
CA GLU A 246 1.96 30.09 -4.27
C GLU A 246 1.12 28.81 -4.17
N ILE A 247 0.34 28.44 -5.19
CA ILE A 247 -0.32 27.12 -5.24
C ILE A 247 0.72 26.00 -5.13
N ARG A 248 1.82 26.10 -5.89
CA ARG A 248 2.91 25.11 -5.83
C ARG A 248 3.48 25.01 -4.42
N LYS A 249 3.86 26.15 -3.83
CA LYS A 249 4.46 26.22 -2.47
C LYS A 249 3.52 25.62 -1.42
N ALA A 250 2.24 25.98 -1.44
CA ALA A 250 1.25 25.46 -0.51
C ALA A 250 0.95 23.97 -0.73
N THR A 251 0.98 23.49 -2.00
CA THR A 251 0.82 22.08 -2.34
C THR A 251 2.01 21.25 -1.84
N LEU A 252 3.24 21.72 -2.07
CA LEU A 252 4.46 21.06 -1.60
C LEU A 252 4.51 20.98 -0.07
N ALA A 253 4.01 22.03 0.61
CA ALA A 253 3.87 22.05 2.06
C ALA A 253 2.67 21.23 2.59
N MET A 254 1.89 20.61 1.71
CA MET A 254 0.64 19.86 2.02
C MET A 254 -0.41 20.70 2.77
N LYS A 255 -0.40 22.00 2.59
CA LYS A 255 -1.38 22.92 3.20
C LYS A 255 -2.67 23.01 2.40
N ILE A 256 -2.57 22.84 1.09
CA ILE A 256 -3.71 22.79 0.17
C ILE A 256 -3.63 21.55 -0.72
N THR A 257 -4.78 21.18 -1.25
CA THR A 257 -4.89 20.19 -2.33
C THR A 257 -5.58 20.85 -3.52
N PRO A 258 -4.88 21.14 -4.63
CA PRO A 258 -5.51 21.64 -5.85
C PRO A 258 -6.53 20.64 -6.37
N VAL A 259 -7.74 21.10 -6.71
CA VAL A 259 -8.80 20.23 -7.24
C VAL A 259 -9.15 20.64 -8.66
N MET A 260 -9.19 19.65 -9.53
CA MET A 260 -9.53 19.76 -10.94
C MET A 260 -10.69 18.81 -11.28
N CYS A 261 -11.26 18.95 -12.45
CA CYS A 261 -12.32 18.07 -12.90
C CYS A 261 -12.20 17.71 -14.38
N GLY A 262 -12.81 16.57 -14.74
CA GLY A 262 -12.79 16.10 -16.11
C GLY A 262 -13.65 14.86 -16.35
N SER A 263 -13.59 14.38 -17.57
CA SER A 263 -14.07 13.06 -17.97
C SER A 263 -13.02 12.40 -18.86
N ALA A 264 -12.26 11.51 -18.26
CA ALA A 264 -11.25 10.74 -19.00
C ALA A 264 -11.91 9.91 -20.12
N PHE A 265 -13.09 9.34 -19.87
CA PHE A 265 -13.84 8.59 -20.88
C PHE A 265 -14.25 9.44 -22.09
N LYS A 266 -14.66 10.68 -21.83
CA LYS A 266 -15.00 11.66 -22.89
C LYS A 266 -13.81 12.47 -23.38
N ASN A 267 -12.60 12.13 -22.96
CA ASN A 267 -11.35 12.78 -23.39
C ASN A 267 -11.27 14.26 -23.02
N LYS A 268 -11.80 14.68 -21.88
CA LYS A 268 -11.89 16.09 -21.44
C LYS A 268 -11.14 16.29 -20.11
N GLY A 269 -10.29 17.32 -20.00
CA GLY A 269 -9.61 17.74 -18.76
C GLY A 269 -8.27 17.03 -18.47
N VAL A 270 -7.78 16.12 -19.31
CA VAL A 270 -6.54 15.38 -19.02
C VAL A 270 -5.30 16.21 -19.37
N GLN A 271 -5.33 17.04 -20.41
CA GLN A 271 -4.19 17.89 -20.74
C GLN A 271 -3.95 18.95 -19.68
N THR A 272 -5.02 19.58 -19.17
CA THR A 272 -4.90 20.54 -18.06
C THR A 272 -4.40 19.87 -16.77
N LEU A 273 -4.75 18.61 -16.54
CA LEU A 273 -4.18 17.81 -15.45
C LEU A 273 -2.66 17.60 -15.64
N LEU A 274 -2.19 17.32 -16.86
CA LEU A 274 -0.75 17.19 -17.15
C LEU A 274 -0.01 18.52 -16.94
N ASP A 275 -0.62 19.64 -17.29
CA ASP A 275 -0.07 20.98 -17.00
C ASP A 275 0.02 21.22 -15.48
N ALA A 276 -0.99 20.84 -14.73
CA ALA A 276 -1.01 20.96 -13.28
C ALA A 276 0.05 20.07 -12.59
N VAL A 277 0.34 18.89 -13.13
CA VAL A 277 1.45 18.05 -12.66
C VAL A 277 2.78 18.78 -12.82
N ALA A 278 3.03 19.40 -13.98
CA ALA A 278 4.25 20.21 -14.18
C ALA A 278 4.31 21.39 -13.21
N ALA A 279 3.18 22.09 -13.04
CA ALA A 279 3.08 23.32 -12.27
C ALA A 279 3.20 23.08 -10.76
N PHE A 280 2.50 22.09 -10.20
CA PHE A 280 2.24 22.01 -8.76
C PHE A 280 2.89 20.83 -8.05
N LEU A 281 3.15 19.70 -8.73
CA LEU A 281 3.77 18.56 -8.08
C LEU A 281 5.30 18.70 -7.97
N PRO A 282 5.91 18.09 -6.94
CA PRO A 282 7.34 18.24 -6.69
C PRO A 282 8.20 17.60 -7.77
N SER A 283 9.36 18.19 -7.97
CA SER A 283 10.52 17.54 -8.56
C SER A 283 11.31 16.77 -7.50
N PRO A 284 12.24 15.87 -7.86
CA PRO A 284 13.11 15.23 -6.89
C PRO A 284 13.88 16.21 -6.00
N LEU A 285 14.17 17.43 -6.47
CA LEU A 285 14.89 18.45 -5.72
C LEU A 285 14.04 19.22 -4.69
N ASP A 286 12.73 19.14 -4.79
CA ASP A 286 11.80 19.77 -3.82
C ASP A 286 11.59 18.91 -2.57
N ILE A 287 12.02 17.64 -2.59
CA ILE A 287 11.95 16.75 -1.44
C ILE A 287 13.18 16.90 -0.55
N ASN A 288 13.00 16.61 0.74
CA ASN A 288 14.11 16.62 1.69
C ASN A 288 15.15 15.56 1.33
N ASP A 289 16.40 15.81 1.77
CA ASP A 289 17.48 14.83 1.71
C ASP A 289 17.01 13.49 2.30
N VAL A 290 17.42 12.38 1.70
CA VAL A 290 16.98 11.05 2.11
C VAL A 290 17.76 10.59 3.33
N GLU A 291 17.03 10.25 4.38
CA GLU A 291 17.60 9.76 5.63
C GLU A 291 17.79 8.23 5.61
N GLY A 292 18.80 7.76 6.30
CA GLY A 292 19.10 6.35 6.46
C GLY A 292 20.08 6.09 7.59
N ILE A 293 20.36 4.82 7.82
CA ILE A 293 21.28 4.37 8.88
C ILE A 293 22.48 3.69 8.22
N ASN A 294 23.67 4.12 8.60
CA ASN A 294 24.89 3.45 8.17
C ASN A 294 25.01 2.09 8.88
N PRO A 295 24.98 0.95 8.15
CA PRO A 295 24.97 -0.38 8.77
C PRO A 295 26.26 -0.77 9.50
N LYS A 296 27.36 -0.02 9.28
CA LYS A 296 28.65 -0.27 9.95
C LYS A 296 28.83 0.54 11.23
N THR A 297 28.27 1.75 11.26
CA THR A 297 28.45 2.71 12.38
C THR A 297 27.20 2.87 13.22
N GLU A 298 26.05 2.36 12.74
CA GLU A 298 24.70 2.50 13.34
C GLU A 298 24.27 3.97 13.54
N LYS A 299 24.88 4.90 12.80
CA LYS A 299 24.55 6.32 12.85
C LYS A 299 23.62 6.70 11.72
N GLU A 300 22.74 7.65 12.02
CA GLU A 300 21.91 8.30 11.01
C GLU A 300 22.79 9.10 10.04
N GLU A 301 22.53 8.95 8.77
CA GLU A 301 23.17 9.68 7.67
C GLU A 301 22.12 10.16 6.70
N THR A 302 22.41 11.28 6.01
CA THR A 302 21.55 11.79 4.94
C THR A 302 22.24 11.69 3.60
N ARG A 303 21.46 11.56 2.53
CA ARG A 303 21.94 11.59 1.15
C ARG A 303 21.23 12.70 0.39
N LYS A 304 22.03 13.59 -0.20
CA LYS A 304 21.52 14.64 -1.09
C LYS A 304 21.16 14.05 -2.44
N ILE A 305 20.11 14.56 -3.01
CA ILE A 305 19.68 14.19 -4.37
C ILE A 305 20.58 14.90 -5.38
N ASP A 306 21.72 14.31 -5.64
CA ASP A 306 22.75 14.81 -6.54
C ASP A 306 23.36 13.64 -7.33
N VAL A 307 23.51 13.81 -8.64
CA VAL A 307 24.08 12.81 -9.56
C VAL A 307 25.55 12.51 -9.23
N ASN A 308 26.27 13.47 -8.61
CA ASN A 308 27.67 13.32 -8.24
C ASN A 308 27.90 12.76 -6.83
N ALA A 309 26.84 12.59 -6.05
CA ALA A 309 26.92 12.00 -4.72
C ALA A 309 27.15 10.47 -4.79
N PRO A 310 27.57 9.82 -3.69
CA PRO A 310 27.62 8.37 -3.62
C PRO A 310 26.27 7.73 -3.96
N PHE A 311 26.29 6.66 -4.75
CA PHE A 311 25.08 5.99 -5.21
C PHE A 311 24.25 5.46 -4.04
N SER A 312 22.95 5.73 -4.06
CA SER A 312 21.96 5.07 -3.21
C SER A 312 20.61 4.95 -3.92
N ALA A 313 19.99 3.78 -3.79
CA ALA A 313 18.71 3.46 -4.38
C ALA A 313 17.92 2.50 -3.49
N LEU A 314 16.60 2.58 -3.55
CA LEU A 314 15.67 1.69 -2.85
C LEU A 314 15.00 0.74 -3.84
N ALA A 315 15.16 -0.57 -3.61
CA ALA A 315 14.40 -1.60 -4.32
C ALA A 315 12.97 -1.66 -3.77
N PHE A 316 11.99 -1.22 -4.53
CA PHE A 316 10.61 -1.13 -4.04
C PHE A 316 9.68 -2.20 -4.58
N LYS A 317 10.06 -2.89 -5.68
CA LYS A 317 9.27 -3.97 -6.26
C LYS A 317 10.17 -5.00 -6.90
N ILE A 318 9.85 -6.27 -6.68
CA ILE A 318 10.44 -7.42 -7.40
C ILE A 318 9.34 -8.03 -8.26
N ALA A 319 9.67 -8.39 -9.49
CA ALA A 319 8.79 -9.11 -10.39
C ALA A 319 9.56 -10.27 -11.05
N THR A 320 8.86 -11.32 -11.40
CA THR A 320 9.45 -12.44 -12.17
C THR A 320 9.02 -12.30 -13.63
N ASP A 321 10.01 -12.14 -14.49
CA ASP A 321 9.80 -12.09 -15.94
C ASP A 321 10.21 -13.45 -16.54
N PRO A 322 9.38 -14.04 -17.44
CA PRO A 322 9.66 -15.35 -18.03
C PRO A 322 10.96 -15.41 -18.84
N TYR A 323 11.41 -14.28 -19.37
CA TYR A 323 12.55 -14.21 -20.30
C TYR A 323 13.84 -13.76 -19.63
N VAL A 324 13.75 -12.79 -18.70
CA VAL A 324 14.93 -12.19 -18.05
C VAL A 324 15.09 -12.61 -16.59
N GLY A 325 14.15 -13.36 -16.05
CA GLY A 325 14.16 -13.83 -14.67
C GLY A 325 13.74 -12.75 -13.67
N ARG A 326 14.50 -12.59 -12.58
CA ARG A 326 14.18 -11.63 -11.52
C ARG A 326 14.44 -10.19 -11.98
N LEU A 327 13.39 -9.39 -12.01
CA LEU A 327 13.39 -7.97 -12.35
C LEU A 327 13.18 -7.15 -11.08
N CYS A 328 14.13 -6.30 -10.74
CA CYS A 328 14.08 -5.42 -9.58
C CYS A 328 13.80 -3.99 -10.01
N PHE A 329 12.69 -3.42 -9.56
CA PHE A 329 12.37 -2.00 -9.71
C PHE A 329 12.99 -1.22 -8.55
N PHE A 330 13.66 -0.13 -8.86
CA PHE A 330 14.30 0.70 -7.87
C PHE A 330 14.23 2.17 -8.22
N ARG A 331 14.24 3.01 -7.19
CA ARG A 331 14.38 4.45 -7.30
C ARG A 331 15.78 4.85 -6.87
N VAL A 332 16.45 5.65 -7.70
CA VAL A 332 17.73 6.24 -7.38
C VAL A 332 17.53 7.55 -6.63
N TYR A 333 18.10 7.66 -5.43
CA TYR A 333 18.04 8.86 -4.62
C TYR A 333 19.30 9.71 -4.77
N SER A 334 20.47 9.09 -4.91
CA SER A 334 21.75 9.81 -5.10
C SER A 334 22.68 9.05 -6.03
N GLY A 335 23.59 9.79 -6.64
CA GLY A 335 24.60 9.22 -7.53
C GLY A 335 24.06 8.74 -8.87
N SER A 336 24.79 7.85 -9.48
CA SER A 336 24.44 7.24 -10.76
C SER A 336 24.98 5.81 -10.82
N LEU A 337 24.37 5.00 -11.70
CA LEU A 337 24.68 3.61 -11.87
C LEU A 337 24.73 3.24 -13.35
N ASP A 338 25.85 2.61 -13.78
CA ASP A 338 26.03 2.15 -15.15
C ASP A 338 25.60 0.68 -15.31
N SER A 339 25.02 0.36 -16.44
CA SER A 339 24.68 -1.03 -16.81
C SER A 339 25.96 -1.89 -16.86
N GLY A 340 25.86 -3.13 -16.37
CA GLY A 340 27.00 -4.05 -16.28
C GLY A 340 27.89 -3.87 -15.04
N SER A 341 27.60 -2.91 -14.17
CA SER A 341 28.39 -2.60 -12.97
C SER A 341 28.01 -3.44 -11.75
N TYR A 342 28.64 -3.16 -10.62
CA TYR A 342 28.33 -3.77 -9.32
C TYR A 342 27.76 -2.73 -8.36
N VAL A 343 26.86 -3.17 -7.51
CA VAL A 343 26.30 -2.39 -6.39
C VAL A 343 26.46 -3.17 -5.10
N TYR A 344 26.46 -2.48 -3.98
CA TYR A 344 26.46 -3.07 -2.65
C TYR A 344 25.02 -3.11 -2.10
N ASN A 345 24.55 -4.30 -1.73
CA ASN A 345 23.28 -4.46 -1.04
C ASN A 345 23.53 -4.29 0.47
N ALA A 346 23.14 -3.15 1.01
CA ALA A 346 23.41 -2.77 2.40
C ALA A 346 22.72 -3.70 3.42
N ASN A 347 21.58 -4.29 3.06
CA ASN A 347 20.82 -5.18 3.95
C ASN A 347 21.42 -6.57 4.07
N THR A 348 22.06 -7.08 3.01
CA THR A 348 22.68 -8.40 2.99
C THR A 348 24.20 -8.37 3.20
N GLY A 349 24.82 -7.20 3.07
CA GLY A 349 26.27 -7.04 3.15
C GLY A 349 27.02 -7.63 1.95
N LYS A 350 26.36 -7.82 0.80
CA LYS A 350 26.93 -8.48 -0.38
C LYS A 350 26.98 -7.55 -1.59
N LYS A 351 27.95 -7.79 -2.47
CA LYS A 351 27.98 -7.18 -3.79
C LYS A 351 27.04 -7.92 -4.73
N GLU A 352 26.23 -7.16 -5.45
CA GLU A 352 25.31 -7.64 -6.49
C GLU A 352 25.77 -7.12 -7.86
N ARG A 353 25.70 -7.97 -8.86
CA ARG A 353 26.00 -7.59 -10.24
C ARG A 353 24.73 -7.18 -10.96
N ILE A 354 24.73 -6.00 -11.56
CA ILE A 354 23.67 -5.53 -12.44
C ILE A 354 24.05 -5.88 -13.87
N SER A 355 23.28 -6.73 -14.52
CA SER A 355 23.55 -7.11 -15.90
C SER A 355 23.06 -6.06 -16.89
N ARG A 356 21.84 -5.58 -16.72
CA ARG A 356 21.20 -4.55 -17.55
C ARG A 356 20.29 -3.68 -16.70
N ILE A 357 20.24 -2.39 -17.05
CA ILE A 357 19.29 -1.41 -16.52
C ILE A 357 18.27 -1.12 -17.62
N MET A 358 17.02 -0.95 -17.25
CA MET A 358 15.91 -0.76 -18.17
C MET A 358 14.98 0.35 -17.70
N GLN A 359 14.50 1.15 -18.64
CA GLN A 359 13.34 1.99 -18.46
C GLN A 359 12.11 1.19 -18.84
N MET A 360 11.17 1.13 -17.93
CA MET A 360 9.96 0.34 -18.14
C MET A 360 8.87 1.15 -18.83
N HIS A 361 8.07 0.47 -19.63
CA HIS A 361 6.81 0.95 -20.16
C HIS A 361 5.81 -0.20 -20.04
N SER A 362 5.08 -0.24 -18.94
CA SER A 362 4.29 -1.40 -18.53
C SER A 362 5.17 -2.66 -18.52
N ASN A 363 4.94 -3.64 -19.40
CA ASN A 363 5.75 -4.86 -19.54
C ASN A 363 6.89 -4.73 -20.57
N LYS A 364 6.98 -3.63 -21.33
CA LYS A 364 8.05 -3.40 -22.31
C LYS A 364 9.30 -2.86 -21.63
N GLN A 365 10.45 -3.40 -22.00
CA GLN A 365 11.76 -3.12 -21.42
C GLN A 365 12.63 -2.36 -22.44
N ASN A 366 12.99 -1.12 -22.14
CA ASN A 366 13.89 -0.31 -22.97
C ASN A 366 15.25 -0.24 -22.24
N PRO A 367 16.33 -0.77 -22.82
CA PRO A 367 17.64 -0.76 -22.19
C PRO A 367 18.17 0.66 -21.98
N LEU A 368 18.80 0.87 -20.83
CA LEU A 368 19.51 2.09 -20.48
C LEU A 368 20.98 1.76 -20.20
N ASP A 369 21.89 2.60 -20.69
CA ASP A 369 23.31 2.48 -20.37
C ASP A 369 23.60 2.95 -18.94
N ARG A 370 22.84 3.94 -18.47
CA ARG A 370 23.01 4.58 -17.17
C ARG A 370 21.68 5.08 -16.60
N ILE A 371 21.56 5.04 -15.27
CA ILE A 371 20.46 5.66 -14.52
C ILE A 371 21.05 6.61 -13.45
N GLU A 372 20.36 7.72 -13.18
CA GLU A 372 20.86 8.80 -12.33
C GLU A 372 19.89 9.13 -11.19
N ALA A 373 20.37 9.88 -10.20
CA ALA A 373 19.55 10.38 -9.10
C ALA A 373 18.24 11.00 -9.59
N GLY A 374 17.14 10.72 -8.88
CA GLY A 374 15.80 11.18 -9.22
C GLY A 374 15.03 10.28 -10.18
N ASP A 375 15.68 9.30 -10.81
CA ASP A 375 15.03 8.38 -11.74
C ASP A 375 14.49 7.11 -11.08
N ILE A 376 13.50 6.51 -11.76
CA ILE A 376 12.94 5.19 -11.47
C ILE A 376 13.25 4.27 -12.64
N GLY A 377 13.83 3.12 -12.35
CA GLY A 377 14.17 2.11 -13.36
C GLY A 377 14.02 0.70 -12.85
N ALA A 378 14.35 -0.24 -13.70
CA ALA A 378 14.40 -1.65 -13.35
C ALA A 378 15.74 -2.24 -13.76
N ALA A 379 16.18 -3.29 -13.07
CA ALA A 379 17.41 -3.98 -13.43
C ALA A 379 17.31 -5.49 -13.21
N VAL A 380 18.13 -6.22 -13.94
CA VAL A 380 18.27 -7.68 -13.85
C VAL A 380 19.69 -8.07 -13.51
N GLY A 381 19.87 -9.30 -13.01
CA GLY A 381 21.15 -9.86 -12.64
C GLY A 381 21.37 -10.04 -11.14
N PHE A 382 20.46 -9.54 -10.33
CA PHE A 382 20.50 -9.72 -8.87
C PHE A 382 20.29 -11.17 -8.45
N LYS A 383 21.06 -11.61 -7.46
CA LYS A 383 20.95 -12.96 -6.88
C LYS A 383 20.11 -12.97 -5.60
N ASP A 384 20.29 -11.97 -4.74
CA ASP A 384 19.73 -11.96 -3.38
C ASP A 384 19.14 -10.57 -3.04
N ILE A 385 18.24 -10.08 -3.91
CA ILE A 385 17.52 -8.83 -3.72
C ILE A 385 16.08 -9.09 -3.26
N LYS A 386 15.59 -8.29 -2.33
CA LYS A 386 14.20 -8.29 -1.86
C LYS A 386 13.63 -6.88 -1.89
N THR A 387 12.31 -6.79 -1.90
CA THR A 387 11.61 -5.51 -1.73
C THR A 387 11.99 -4.87 -0.40
N GLY A 388 12.33 -3.58 -0.43
CA GLY A 388 12.80 -2.82 0.73
C GLY A 388 14.33 -2.84 0.92
N HIS A 389 15.09 -3.60 0.13
CA HIS A 389 16.54 -3.55 0.21
C HIS A 389 17.10 -2.26 -0.37
N THR A 390 18.18 -1.77 0.23
CA THR A 390 18.94 -0.62 -0.24
C THR A 390 20.15 -1.06 -1.04
N LEU A 391 20.27 -0.51 -2.23
CA LEU A 391 21.42 -0.63 -3.11
C LEU A 391 22.26 0.64 -3.00
N CYS A 392 23.55 0.53 -2.72
CA CYS A 392 24.40 1.71 -2.51
C CYS A 392 25.84 1.49 -2.96
N ASP A 393 26.66 2.54 -2.80
CA ASP A 393 28.10 2.46 -2.91
C ASP A 393 28.69 1.71 -1.71
N GLU A 394 29.65 0.82 -1.95
CA GLU A 394 30.25 -0.01 -0.90
C GLU A 394 31.07 0.80 0.13
N HIS A 395 31.67 1.91 -0.30
CA HIS A 395 32.48 2.76 0.56
C HIS A 395 31.65 3.74 1.38
N HIS A 396 30.39 3.98 0.95
CA HIS A 396 29.44 4.85 1.61
C HIS A 396 28.11 4.10 1.87
N PRO A 397 28.14 3.00 2.66
CA PRO A 397 26.96 2.17 2.87
C PRO A 397 25.90 2.92 3.68
N ILE A 398 24.66 2.79 3.25
CA ILE A 398 23.47 3.31 3.92
C ILE A 398 22.31 2.34 3.76
N ILE A 399 21.53 2.15 4.80
CA ILE A 399 20.22 1.48 4.74
C ILE A 399 19.18 2.59 4.84
N LEU A 400 18.44 2.79 3.77
CA LEU A 400 17.28 3.67 3.75
C LEU A 400 16.17 3.04 4.59
N GLU A 401 15.21 3.84 5.04
CA GLU A 401 14.12 3.36 5.89
C GLU A 401 13.46 2.08 5.31
N SER A 402 13.36 1.04 6.13
CA SER A 402 12.75 -0.22 5.73
C SER A 402 11.23 -0.11 5.67
N MET A 403 10.62 -0.64 4.60
CA MET A 403 9.17 -0.75 4.49
C MET A 403 8.65 -1.79 5.48
N LYS A 404 7.60 -1.45 6.24
CA LYS A 404 6.88 -2.39 7.11
C LYS A 404 5.64 -2.88 6.38
N PHE A 405 5.52 -4.18 6.21
CA PHE A 405 4.39 -4.79 5.54
C PHE A 405 3.39 -5.34 6.54
N PRO A 406 2.06 -5.23 6.28
CA PRO A 406 1.05 -5.85 7.12
C PRO A 406 1.14 -7.38 7.04
N GLU A 407 0.69 -8.04 8.10
CA GLU A 407 0.59 -9.49 8.11
C GLU A 407 -0.67 -9.96 7.37
N PRO A 408 -0.60 -11.10 6.66
CA PRO A 408 -1.74 -11.68 6.00
C PRO A 408 -2.84 -12.07 7.00
N VAL A 409 -4.10 -11.97 6.57
CA VAL A 409 -5.27 -12.18 7.43
C VAL A 409 -6.09 -13.42 7.08
N ILE A 410 -5.88 -14.00 5.90
CA ILE A 410 -6.57 -15.20 5.43
C ILE A 410 -5.55 -16.25 4.98
N SER A 411 -5.88 -17.52 5.17
CA SER A 411 -5.04 -18.66 4.77
C SER A 411 -5.86 -19.75 4.12
N ILE A 412 -5.29 -20.44 3.14
CA ILE A 412 -5.87 -21.65 2.52
C ILE A 412 -4.80 -22.73 2.42
N ALA A 413 -5.21 -23.98 2.58
CA ALA A 413 -4.38 -25.13 2.25
C ALA A 413 -4.41 -25.37 0.74
N VAL A 414 -3.25 -25.65 0.14
CA VAL A 414 -3.11 -25.94 -1.28
C VAL A 414 -2.32 -27.23 -1.48
N GLU A 415 -2.83 -28.07 -2.39
CA GLU A 415 -2.19 -29.32 -2.77
C GLU A 415 -2.17 -29.45 -4.29
N PRO A 416 -1.05 -29.88 -4.92
CA PRO A 416 -1.04 -30.07 -6.36
C PRO A 416 -1.95 -31.24 -6.74
N LEU A 417 -2.60 -31.18 -7.91
CA LEU A 417 -3.43 -32.27 -8.41
C LEU A 417 -2.63 -33.56 -8.65
N THR A 418 -1.35 -33.44 -8.99
CA THR A 418 -0.47 -34.58 -9.20
C THR A 418 0.75 -34.48 -8.28
N GLN A 419 1.17 -35.60 -7.73
CA GLN A 419 2.35 -35.65 -6.84
C GLN A 419 3.63 -35.22 -7.56
N GLY A 420 3.71 -35.39 -8.89
CA GLY A 420 4.84 -34.93 -9.70
C GLY A 420 4.98 -33.40 -9.83
N ASP A 421 3.94 -32.66 -9.51
CA ASP A 421 3.94 -31.20 -9.59
C ASP A 421 4.31 -30.51 -8.25
N MET A 422 4.66 -31.27 -7.19
CA MET A 422 5.02 -30.72 -5.89
C MET A 422 6.24 -29.78 -5.96
N ASP A 423 7.28 -30.17 -6.70
CA ASP A 423 8.48 -29.34 -6.86
C ASP A 423 8.18 -28.07 -7.66
N LYS A 424 7.32 -28.17 -8.68
CA LYS A 424 6.86 -27.01 -9.45
C LYS A 424 6.03 -26.06 -8.58
N LEU A 425 5.11 -26.62 -7.78
CA LEU A 425 4.31 -25.81 -6.84
C LEU A 425 5.20 -25.08 -5.85
N THR A 426 6.14 -25.77 -5.22
CA THR A 426 7.06 -25.17 -4.25
C THR A 426 7.86 -24.04 -4.88
N ASN A 427 8.44 -24.27 -6.06
CA ASN A 427 9.21 -23.24 -6.76
C ASN A 427 8.35 -22.05 -7.20
N ALA A 428 7.13 -22.28 -7.66
CA ALA A 428 6.19 -21.22 -8.03
C ALA A 428 5.79 -20.38 -6.82
N LEU A 429 5.43 -21.02 -5.70
CA LEU A 429 5.05 -20.35 -4.47
C LEU A 429 6.21 -19.52 -3.88
N MET A 430 7.45 -20.03 -3.94
CA MET A 430 8.63 -19.28 -3.51
C MET A 430 8.83 -18.01 -4.35
N LYS A 431 8.69 -18.09 -5.67
CA LYS A 431 8.79 -16.91 -6.56
C LYS A 431 7.72 -15.89 -6.26
N LEU A 432 6.47 -16.33 -6.09
CA LEU A 432 5.36 -15.44 -5.74
C LEU A 432 5.56 -14.77 -4.37
N ALA A 433 6.11 -15.48 -3.39
CA ALA A 433 6.45 -14.92 -2.08
C ALA A 433 7.64 -13.93 -2.11
N GLU A 434 8.53 -14.06 -3.10
CA GLU A 434 9.59 -13.06 -3.33
C GLU A 434 9.05 -11.76 -3.94
N GLU A 435 8.02 -11.86 -4.80
CA GLU A 435 7.36 -10.72 -5.43
C GLU A 435 6.50 -9.93 -4.44
N ASP A 436 5.74 -10.64 -3.62
CA ASP A 436 4.78 -10.06 -2.68
C ASP A 436 5.13 -10.39 -1.22
N PRO A 437 5.63 -9.41 -0.46
CA PRO A 437 6.00 -9.61 0.95
C PRO A 437 4.80 -9.87 1.88
N THR A 438 3.56 -9.67 1.43
CA THR A 438 2.34 -10.01 2.19
C THR A 438 1.80 -11.39 1.87
N PHE A 439 2.33 -12.02 0.84
CA PHE A 439 2.05 -13.41 0.53
C PHE A 439 3.02 -14.31 1.30
N ARG A 440 2.51 -15.21 2.12
CA ARG A 440 3.33 -16.15 2.90
C ARG A 440 2.99 -17.58 2.57
N VAL A 441 4.02 -18.41 2.58
CA VAL A 441 3.93 -19.86 2.38
C VAL A 441 4.49 -20.55 3.61
N LYS A 442 3.74 -21.48 4.18
CA LYS A 442 4.15 -22.30 5.33
C LYS A 442 3.73 -23.75 5.08
N THR A 443 4.60 -24.69 5.40
CA THR A 443 4.21 -26.09 5.50
C THR A 443 3.75 -26.36 6.94
N ASP A 444 2.57 -26.92 7.09
CA ASP A 444 2.05 -27.36 8.39
C ASP A 444 2.80 -28.62 8.82
N GLU A 445 3.45 -28.56 9.97
CA GLU A 445 4.30 -29.66 10.47
C GLU A 445 3.48 -30.90 10.89
N VAL A 446 2.19 -30.74 11.18
CA VAL A 446 1.32 -31.81 11.65
C VAL A 446 0.64 -32.51 10.47
N SER A 447 0.04 -31.74 9.55
CA SER A 447 -0.69 -32.29 8.40
C SER A 447 0.21 -32.48 7.16
N GLY A 448 1.38 -31.86 7.11
CA GLY A 448 2.25 -31.84 5.93
C GLY A 448 1.70 -30.98 4.77
N GLN A 449 0.58 -30.29 4.96
CA GLN A 449 -0.05 -29.47 3.93
C GLN A 449 0.70 -28.16 3.72
N THR A 450 0.70 -27.68 2.48
CA THR A 450 1.20 -26.35 2.15
C THR A 450 0.08 -25.34 2.37
N ILE A 451 0.31 -24.40 3.29
CA ILE A 451 -0.62 -23.31 3.61
C ILE A 451 -0.09 -22.03 2.99
N ILE A 452 -0.93 -21.36 2.20
CA ILE A 452 -0.68 -20.04 1.66
C ILE A 452 -1.55 -19.02 2.37
N SER A 453 -0.98 -17.84 2.65
CA SER A 453 -1.66 -16.77 3.38
C SER A 453 -1.55 -15.44 2.62
N GLY A 454 -2.63 -14.64 2.63
CA GLY A 454 -2.73 -13.38 1.91
C GLY A 454 -3.64 -12.35 2.59
N MET A 455 -3.80 -11.20 1.95
CA MET A 455 -4.53 -10.04 2.50
C MET A 455 -6.05 -10.14 2.35
N GLY A 456 -6.55 -11.00 1.44
CA GLY A 456 -7.98 -11.20 1.20
C GLY A 456 -8.26 -12.33 0.22
N GLU A 457 -9.55 -12.64 0.00
CA GLU A 457 -9.97 -13.69 -0.93
C GLU A 457 -9.49 -13.42 -2.35
N LEU A 458 -9.67 -12.19 -2.83
CA LEU A 458 -9.25 -11.82 -4.18
C LEU A 458 -7.74 -11.96 -4.37
N HIS A 459 -6.95 -11.61 -3.35
CA HIS A 459 -5.50 -11.79 -3.39
C HIS A 459 -5.12 -13.26 -3.60
N LEU A 460 -5.68 -14.16 -2.80
CA LEU A 460 -5.40 -15.59 -2.92
C LEU A 460 -5.94 -16.18 -4.24
N ASP A 461 -7.11 -15.76 -4.71
CA ASP A 461 -7.68 -16.17 -6.01
C ASP A 461 -6.73 -15.81 -7.17
N ILE A 462 -6.12 -14.63 -7.13
CA ILE A 462 -5.16 -14.20 -8.15
C ILE A 462 -3.90 -15.04 -8.08
N ILE A 463 -3.38 -15.32 -6.89
CA ILE A 463 -2.23 -16.23 -6.70
C ILE A 463 -2.53 -17.61 -7.30
N MET A 464 -3.72 -18.16 -7.05
CA MET A 464 -4.13 -19.45 -7.59
C MET A 464 -4.24 -19.42 -9.13
N ASP A 465 -4.79 -18.36 -9.69
CA ASP A 465 -4.87 -18.20 -11.14
C ASP A 465 -3.48 -18.04 -11.78
N ARG A 466 -2.56 -17.33 -11.13
CA ARG A 466 -1.16 -17.21 -11.56
C ARG A 466 -0.43 -18.57 -11.52
N LEU A 467 -0.64 -19.39 -10.47
CA LEU A 467 -0.09 -20.75 -10.41
C LEU A 467 -0.50 -21.57 -11.62
N ARG A 468 -1.78 -21.51 -12.01
CA ARG A 468 -2.31 -22.23 -13.17
C ARG A 468 -1.77 -21.69 -14.49
N ARG A 469 -1.84 -20.36 -14.74
CA ARG A 469 -1.55 -19.75 -16.05
C ARG A 469 -0.07 -19.51 -16.31
N GLU A 470 0.65 -19.01 -15.29
CA GLU A 470 2.05 -18.63 -15.45
C GLU A 470 3.01 -19.81 -15.17
N PHE A 471 2.66 -20.66 -14.18
CA PHE A 471 3.52 -21.74 -13.76
C PHE A 471 3.05 -23.13 -14.22
N GLY A 472 1.84 -23.23 -14.79
CA GLY A 472 1.29 -24.50 -15.28
C GLY A 472 1.07 -25.54 -14.16
N VAL A 473 0.71 -25.07 -12.96
CA VAL A 473 0.43 -25.93 -11.80
C VAL A 473 -1.03 -25.79 -11.40
N GLU A 474 -1.76 -26.88 -11.51
CA GLU A 474 -3.13 -26.95 -10.99
C GLU A 474 -3.12 -27.47 -9.56
N VAL A 475 -3.93 -26.86 -8.70
CA VAL A 475 -3.99 -27.16 -7.27
C VAL A 475 -5.42 -27.34 -6.78
N ASN A 476 -5.59 -28.22 -5.81
CA ASN A 476 -6.79 -28.31 -4.99
C ASN A 476 -6.71 -27.27 -3.87
N GLN A 477 -7.81 -26.60 -3.61
CA GLN A 477 -7.94 -25.62 -2.55
C GLN A 477 -8.73 -26.21 -1.39
N GLY A 478 -8.20 -26.05 -0.17
CA GLY A 478 -8.98 -26.20 1.04
C GLY A 478 -9.97 -25.04 1.23
N ARG A 479 -10.83 -25.15 2.23
CA ARG A 479 -11.69 -24.01 2.62
C ARG A 479 -10.82 -22.89 3.19
N PRO A 480 -11.15 -21.61 2.91
CA PRO A 480 -10.48 -20.49 3.52
C PRO A 480 -10.57 -20.55 5.06
N GLU A 481 -9.45 -20.38 5.72
CA GLU A 481 -9.40 -20.27 7.18
C GLU A 481 -8.91 -18.87 7.56
N VAL A 482 -9.50 -18.31 8.59
CA VAL A 482 -9.10 -17.02 9.14
C VAL A 482 -7.81 -17.19 9.93
N ALA A 483 -6.88 -16.25 9.77
CA ALA A 483 -5.66 -16.21 10.56
C ALA A 483 -5.97 -15.70 11.98
N TYR A 484 -6.44 -16.61 12.84
CA TYR A 484 -6.60 -16.31 14.26
C TYR A 484 -5.26 -16.06 14.93
N LYS A 485 -5.26 -15.17 15.91
CA LYS A 485 -4.12 -14.92 16.82
C LYS A 485 -4.53 -15.22 18.24
N LYS A 486 -3.56 -15.28 19.15
CA LYS A 486 -3.81 -15.36 20.57
C LYS A 486 -3.19 -14.16 21.30
N ALA A 487 -3.85 -13.74 22.35
CA ALA A 487 -3.32 -12.80 23.31
C ALA A 487 -3.44 -13.39 24.71
N ILE A 488 -2.64 -12.91 25.63
CA ILE A 488 -2.79 -13.20 27.05
C ILE A 488 -3.31 -11.96 27.76
N THR A 489 -4.19 -12.19 28.73
CA THR A 489 -4.89 -11.11 29.44
C THR A 489 -4.33 -10.84 30.83
N GLN A 490 -3.52 -11.77 31.38
CA GLN A 490 -2.99 -11.69 32.70
C GLN A 490 -1.48 -11.87 32.72
N THR A 491 -0.80 -11.15 33.60
CA THR A 491 0.62 -11.37 33.87
C THR A 491 0.78 -12.51 34.88
N VAL A 492 1.62 -13.47 34.53
CA VAL A 492 1.93 -14.63 35.40
C VAL A 492 3.43 -14.79 35.58
N GLN A 493 3.83 -15.13 36.78
CA GLN A 493 5.20 -15.55 37.06
C GLN A 493 5.31 -17.06 36.91
N HIS A 494 6.34 -17.52 36.22
CA HIS A 494 6.59 -18.94 36.00
C HIS A 494 8.07 -19.28 36.19
N HIS A 495 8.27 -20.41 36.84
CA HIS A 495 9.57 -21.01 37.07
C HIS A 495 9.64 -22.33 36.32
N GLU A 496 10.57 -22.45 35.38
CA GLU A 496 10.78 -23.66 34.57
C GLU A 496 12.18 -24.18 34.74
N ILE A 497 12.27 -25.49 35.05
CA ILE A 497 13.53 -26.18 35.17
C ILE A 497 13.59 -27.30 34.13
N TYR A 498 14.50 -27.19 33.22
CA TYR A 498 14.78 -28.23 32.23
C TYR A 498 15.97 -29.08 32.67
N LYS A 499 15.69 -30.34 32.95
CA LYS A 499 16.72 -31.32 33.36
C LYS A 499 16.54 -32.61 32.56
N LYS A 500 17.58 -33.02 31.85
CA LYS A 500 17.59 -34.29 31.10
C LYS A 500 18.95 -34.96 31.29
N GLN A 501 18.90 -36.21 31.71
CA GLN A 501 20.11 -37.02 31.96
C GLN A 501 20.03 -38.30 31.10
N THR A 502 20.90 -38.42 30.12
CA THR A 502 20.98 -39.60 29.23
C THR A 502 22.44 -40.02 29.17
N GLY A 503 22.87 -40.96 30.01
CA GLY A 503 24.13 -41.69 29.95
C GLY A 503 25.36 -40.91 29.43
N GLY A 504 25.76 -39.81 30.05
CA GLY A 504 26.86 -38.94 29.65
C GLY A 504 26.69 -37.52 30.17
N LYS A 505 27.09 -36.50 29.38
CA LYS A 505 26.86 -35.08 29.70
C LYS A 505 25.36 -34.78 29.78
N GLY A 506 24.88 -34.32 30.93
CA GLY A 506 23.46 -33.95 31.16
C GLY A 506 23.08 -32.67 30.43
N LYS A 507 21.81 -32.32 30.53
CA LYS A 507 21.27 -31.02 30.06
C LYS A 507 20.56 -30.37 31.26
N PHE A 508 20.90 -29.10 31.56
CA PHE A 508 20.32 -28.35 32.63
C PHE A 508 20.10 -26.89 32.24
N ALA A 509 18.90 -26.35 32.52
CA ALA A 509 18.61 -24.94 32.47
C ALA A 509 17.49 -24.62 33.45
N ASP A 510 17.55 -23.48 34.10
CA ASP A 510 16.60 -22.99 35.09
C ASP A 510 16.33 -21.53 34.84
N ILE A 511 15.07 -21.17 34.61
CA ILE A 511 14.63 -19.82 34.22
C ILE A 511 13.39 -19.45 35.04
N LEU A 512 13.49 -18.35 35.82
CA LEU A 512 12.37 -17.68 36.44
C LEU A 512 12.02 -16.43 35.66
N PHE A 513 10.78 -16.33 35.20
CA PHE A 513 10.34 -15.21 34.36
C PHE A 513 8.87 -14.83 34.62
N GLU A 514 8.54 -13.60 34.27
CA GLU A 514 7.16 -13.12 34.15
C GLU A 514 6.76 -13.05 32.67
N LEU A 515 5.53 -13.46 32.39
CA LEU A 515 4.91 -13.39 31.07
C LEU A 515 3.59 -12.63 31.20
N GLY A 516 3.40 -11.59 30.40
CA GLY A 516 2.20 -10.75 30.37
C GLY A 516 1.97 -10.07 29.02
N PRO A 517 0.90 -9.25 28.92
CA PRO A 517 0.70 -8.39 27.75
C PRO A 517 1.89 -7.45 27.58
N ALA A 518 2.22 -7.12 26.30
CA ALA A 518 3.22 -6.09 26.00
C ALA A 518 2.73 -4.71 26.44
N ASP A 519 3.64 -3.77 26.60
CA ASP A 519 3.30 -2.37 26.84
C ASP A 519 2.55 -1.78 25.61
N ASP A 520 1.71 -0.75 25.84
CA ASP A 520 0.88 -0.16 24.81
C ASP A 520 1.69 0.25 23.58
N GLY A 521 1.22 -0.18 22.40
CA GLY A 521 1.85 0.12 21.11
C GLY A 521 3.03 -0.79 20.72
N VAL A 522 3.49 -1.69 21.60
CA VAL A 522 4.57 -2.64 21.31
C VAL A 522 4.00 -3.91 20.66
N LYS A 523 4.47 -4.24 19.46
CA LYS A 523 4.10 -5.46 18.73
C LYS A 523 5.19 -6.52 18.86
N GLY A 524 4.77 -7.79 18.85
CA GLY A 524 5.69 -8.92 18.95
C GLY A 524 6.17 -9.18 20.38
N LEU A 525 7.38 -9.72 20.53
CA LEU A 525 7.97 -10.05 21.81
C LEU A 525 8.76 -8.87 22.38
N GLN A 526 8.28 -8.31 23.49
CA GLN A 526 9.03 -7.37 24.31
C GLN A 526 9.83 -8.17 25.35
N PHE A 527 11.13 -8.35 25.10
CA PHE A 527 12.02 -9.10 25.98
C PHE A 527 12.78 -8.15 26.92
N VAL A 528 12.72 -8.44 28.22
CA VAL A 528 13.41 -7.67 29.26
C VAL A 528 14.25 -8.61 30.11
N ASN A 529 15.54 -8.34 30.22
CA ASN A 529 16.47 -9.08 31.06
C ASN A 529 16.72 -8.33 32.39
N GLU A 530 16.27 -8.88 33.49
CA GLU A 530 16.46 -8.33 34.86
C GLU A 530 17.33 -9.23 35.73
N VAL A 531 17.99 -10.25 35.14
CA VAL A 531 18.85 -11.18 35.88
C VAL A 531 20.02 -10.43 36.53
N LYS A 532 20.19 -10.58 37.82
CA LYS A 532 21.26 -9.96 38.61
C LYS A 532 22.27 -11.01 39.09
N GLY A 533 23.49 -10.56 39.39
CA GLY A 533 24.52 -11.42 40.01
C GLY A 533 25.16 -12.49 39.12
N GLY A 534 24.81 -12.54 37.80
CA GLY A 534 25.38 -13.58 36.92
C GLY A 534 24.82 -14.98 37.13
N ASN A 535 23.65 -15.12 37.77
CA ASN A 535 22.97 -16.37 37.99
C ASN A 535 22.66 -17.12 36.70
N ILE A 536 22.39 -16.39 35.61
CA ILE A 536 22.42 -16.90 34.26
C ILE A 536 23.57 -16.17 33.49
N PRO A 537 24.56 -16.88 32.96
CA PRO A 537 25.62 -16.28 32.17
C PRO A 537 25.07 -15.48 30.96
N LYS A 538 25.68 -14.34 30.68
CA LYS A 538 25.22 -13.43 29.60
C LYS A 538 25.14 -14.10 28.22
N GLU A 539 25.98 -15.09 27.98
CA GLU A 539 26.04 -15.88 26.74
C GLU A 539 24.78 -16.74 26.48
N TYR A 540 23.97 -17.03 27.51
CA TYR A 540 22.73 -17.81 27.39
C TYR A 540 21.47 -16.94 27.20
N ILE A 541 21.54 -15.65 27.50
CA ILE A 541 20.39 -14.72 27.37
C ILE A 541 19.85 -14.65 25.93
N PRO A 542 20.68 -14.55 24.87
CA PRO A 542 20.19 -14.59 23.49
C PRO A 542 19.46 -15.89 23.12
N ALA A 543 19.90 -17.03 23.69
CA ALA A 543 19.25 -18.33 23.46
C ALA A 543 17.87 -18.40 24.16
N ILE A 544 17.73 -17.79 25.32
CA ILE A 544 16.45 -17.66 26.05
C ILE A 544 15.49 -16.81 25.22
N GLU A 545 15.92 -15.63 24.76
CA GLU A 545 15.11 -14.73 23.94
C GLU A 545 14.66 -15.44 22.66
N LYS A 546 15.58 -16.10 21.96
CA LYS A 546 15.28 -16.91 20.77
C LYS A 546 14.23 -17.98 21.07
N GLY A 547 14.37 -18.70 22.19
CA GLY A 547 13.43 -19.73 22.61
C GLY A 547 12.03 -19.20 22.85
N PHE A 548 11.88 -18.05 23.50
CA PHE A 548 10.59 -17.38 23.69
C PHE A 548 10.00 -16.92 22.35
N LYS A 549 10.82 -16.33 21.49
CA LYS A 549 10.38 -15.83 20.18
C LYS A 549 9.85 -16.95 19.27
N GLU A 550 10.55 -18.07 19.22
CA GLU A 550 10.12 -19.25 18.46
C GLU A 550 8.86 -19.89 19.05
N ALA A 551 8.75 -19.97 20.39
CA ALA A 551 7.56 -20.50 21.05
C ALA A 551 6.33 -19.61 20.82
N MET A 552 6.52 -18.30 20.80
CA MET A 552 5.48 -17.32 20.48
C MET A 552 4.96 -17.50 19.04
N MET A 553 5.85 -17.67 18.08
CA MET A 553 5.50 -17.86 16.66
C MET A 553 4.77 -19.19 16.40
N ASN A 554 5.20 -20.26 17.07
CA ASN A 554 4.62 -21.60 16.89
C ASN A 554 3.31 -21.79 17.67
N GLY A 555 2.95 -20.87 18.57
CA GLY A 555 1.73 -20.91 19.37
C GLY A 555 1.72 -22.00 20.44
N VAL A 556 0.80 -21.89 21.40
CA VAL A 556 0.74 -22.77 22.59
C VAL A 556 -0.43 -23.75 22.54
N LEU A 557 -1.54 -23.38 21.92
CA LEU A 557 -2.75 -24.18 21.77
C LEU A 557 -3.22 -24.09 20.32
N ALA A 558 -3.46 -25.22 19.67
CA ALA A 558 -3.93 -25.28 18.27
C ALA A 558 -3.07 -24.52 17.23
N GLY A 559 -1.78 -24.29 17.51
CA GLY A 559 -0.83 -23.72 16.53
C GLY A 559 -1.04 -22.24 16.17
N TYR A 560 -1.96 -21.51 16.83
CA TYR A 560 -2.14 -20.09 16.57
C TYR A 560 -1.02 -19.25 17.20
N PRO A 561 -0.39 -18.33 16.46
CA PRO A 561 0.66 -17.47 17.01
C PRO A 561 0.10 -16.52 18.07
N LEU A 562 0.94 -16.20 19.05
CA LEU A 562 0.65 -15.16 20.03
C LEU A 562 1.15 -13.80 19.53
N ASP A 563 0.43 -12.73 19.87
CA ASP A 563 0.80 -11.36 19.49
C ASP A 563 0.99 -10.50 20.75
N SER A 564 1.96 -9.57 20.67
CA SER A 564 2.17 -8.50 21.65
C SER A 564 2.34 -8.98 23.09
N LEU A 565 3.47 -9.66 23.37
CA LEU A 565 3.80 -10.22 24.67
C LEU A 565 5.04 -9.55 25.29
N LYS A 566 5.01 -9.41 26.62
CA LYS A 566 6.17 -9.00 27.42
C LYS A 566 6.67 -10.18 28.25
N VAL A 567 7.95 -10.48 28.13
CA VAL A 567 8.65 -11.46 28.95
C VAL A 567 9.77 -10.76 29.70
N ARG A 568 9.73 -10.86 31.03
CA ARG A 568 10.78 -10.35 31.92
C ARG A 568 11.48 -11.53 32.56
N VAL A 569 12.73 -11.79 32.20
CA VAL A 569 13.56 -12.82 32.86
C VAL A 569 14.12 -12.23 34.15
N ILE A 570 13.72 -12.78 35.29
CA ILE A 570 13.99 -12.22 36.62
C ILE A 570 15.21 -12.89 37.24
N ASP A 571 15.27 -14.23 37.17
CA ASP A 571 16.31 -15.02 37.80
C ASP A 571 16.44 -16.39 37.14
N GLY A 572 17.36 -17.22 37.62
CA GLY A 572 17.56 -18.58 37.18
C GLY A 572 18.86 -19.14 37.71
N SER A 573 19.23 -20.34 37.23
CA SER A 573 20.51 -20.95 37.58
C SER A 573 21.08 -21.78 36.42
N PHE A 574 22.36 -22.01 36.45
CA PHE A 574 23.05 -22.86 35.49
C PHE A 574 23.94 -23.89 36.16
N HIS A 575 24.24 -24.95 35.47
CA HIS A 575 25.18 -25.96 35.90
C HIS A 575 26.47 -25.88 35.03
N PRO A 576 27.68 -25.78 35.66
CA PRO A 576 28.91 -25.52 34.91
C PRO A 576 29.24 -26.54 33.77
N VAL A 577 28.74 -27.78 33.90
CA VAL A 577 29.02 -28.88 32.93
C VAL A 577 27.82 -29.16 32.03
N ASP A 578 26.59 -29.09 32.57
CA ASP A 578 25.37 -29.56 31.88
C ASP A 578 24.55 -28.44 31.24
N SER A 579 24.93 -27.17 31.44
CA SER A 579 24.26 -26.04 30.79
C SER A 579 24.93 -25.68 29.47
N ASP A 580 24.09 -25.41 28.47
CA ASP A 580 24.47 -24.88 27.16
C ASP A 580 23.33 -24.03 26.59
N GLN A 581 23.60 -23.33 25.50
CA GLN A 581 22.63 -22.46 24.83
C GLN A 581 21.36 -23.22 24.42
N LEU A 582 21.48 -24.44 23.93
CA LEU A 582 20.35 -25.27 23.52
C LEU A 582 19.45 -25.64 24.71
N SER A 583 20.05 -25.94 25.87
CA SER A 583 19.29 -26.25 27.08
C SER A 583 18.44 -25.08 27.56
N PHE A 584 18.98 -23.85 27.49
CA PHE A 584 18.23 -22.63 27.81
C PHE A 584 17.17 -22.29 26.77
N GLU A 585 17.44 -22.51 25.48
CA GLU A 585 16.43 -22.33 24.41
C GLU A 585 15.24 -23.30 24.62
N VAL A 586 15.51 -24.58 24.90
CA VAL A 586 14.46 -25.58 25.16
C VAL A 586 13.69 -25.27 26.46
N CYS A 587 14.39 -24.89 27.51
CA CYS A 587 13.76 -24.48 28.77
C CYS A 587 12.81 -23.30 28.59
N ALA A 588 13.26 -22.28 27.85
CA ALA A 588 12.44 -21.13 27.50
C ALA A 588 11.17 -21.53 26.69
N LYS A 589 11.30 -22.40 25.71
CA LYS A 589 10.16 -22.91 24.92
C LYS A 589 9.13 -23.67 25.78
N ILE A 590 9.60 -24.54 26.67
CA ILE A 590 8.72 -25.32 27.58
C ILE A 590 8.05 -24.38 28.60
N GLY A 591 8.84 -23.55 29.26
CA GLY A 591 8.35 -22.58 30.23
C GLY A 591 7.32 -21.63 29.66
N PHE A 592 7.56 -21.13 28.44
CA PHE A 592 6.63 -20.28 27.74
C PHE A 592 5.27 -20.96 27.54
N LYS A 593 5.26 -22.20 27.05
CA LYS A 593 4.02 -22.98 26.89
C LYS A 593 3.25 -23.15 28.21
N ASN A 594 3.97 -23.44 29.26
CA ASN A 594 3.38 -23.64 30.60
C ASN A 594 2.86 -22.34 31.21
N ALA A 595 3.59 -21.24 31.04
CA ALA A 595 3.17 -19.92 31.49
C ALA A 595 1.93 -19.42 30.76
N CYS A 596 1.88 -19.54 29.42
CA CYS A 596 0.72 -19.14 28.62
C CYS A 596 -0.56 -19.89 28.98
N ARG A 597 -0.47 -21.18 29.36
CA ARG A 597 -1.63 -21.94 29.86
C ARG A 597 -2.20 -21.37 31.16
N LYS A 598 -1.34 -20.83 32.03
CA LYS A 598 -1.74 -20.19 33.29
C LYS A 598 -2.28 -18.78 33.09
N ALA A 599 -1.80 -18.07 32.05
CA ALA A 599 -2.11 -16.66 31.85
C ALA A 599 -3.47 -16.38 31.18
N GLY A 600 -4.28 -17.41 30.91
CA GLY A 600 -5.61 -17.23 30.35
C GLY A 600 -5.54 -16.71 28.91
N ALA A 601 -5.06 -17.52 27.98
CA ALA A 601 -4.98 -17.14 26.57
C ALA A 601 -6.38 -16.98 25.94
N VAL A 602 -6.61 -15.87 25.28
CA VAL A 602 -7.82 -15.57 24.48
C VAL A 602 -7.52 -15.64 23.00
N LEU A 603 -8.52 -16.05 22.21
CA LEU A 603 -8.43 -16.08 20.76
C LEU A 603 -8.83 -14.71 20.21
N LEU A 604 -8.05 -14.19 19.26
CA LEU A 604 -8.32 -12.97 18.52
C LEU A 604 -8.71 -13.31 17.08
N GLU A 605 -9.78 -12.68 16.60
CA GLU A 605 -10.22 -12.76 15.20
C GLU A 605 -10.00 -11.43 14.47
N PRO A 606 -9.70 -11.44 13.15
CA PRO A 606 -9.61 -10.23 12.38
C PRO A 606 -10.99 -9.62 12.15
N ILE A 607 -11.12 -8.34 12.45
CA ILE A 607 -12.31 -7.54 12.22
C ILE A 607 -12.08 -6.67 10.99
N MET A 608 -13.05 -6.70 10.09
CA MET A 608 -13.05 -5.94 8.86
C MET A 608 -13.94 -4.71 9.01
N LYS A 609 -13.50 -3.58 8.45
CA LYS A 609 -14.33 -2.41 8.24
C LYS A 609 -15.03 -2.57 6.90
N LEU A 610 -16.35 -2.59 6.93
CA LEU A 610 -17.22 -2.79 5.78
C LEU A 610 -18.02 -1.51 5.49
N GLU A 611 -18.07 -1.09 4.23
CA GLU A 611 -19.07 -0.16 3.71
C GLU A 611 -19.93 -0.87 2.69
N VAL A 612 -21.23 -0.72 2.79
CA VAL A 612 -22.18 -1.21 1.80
C VAL A 612 -22.97 -0.04 1.23
N LEU A 613 -22.88 0.15 -0.08
CA LEU A 613 -23.70 1.12 -0.81
C LEU A 613 -24.94 0.41 -1.35
N THR A 614 -26.12 0.79 -0.89
CA THR A 614 -27.39 0.15 -1.27
C THR A 614 -28.52 1.15 -1.43
N PRO A 615 -29.47 0.93 -2.35
CA PRO A 615 -30.70 1.71 -2.40
C PRO A 615 -31.51 1.62 -1.08
N ASP A 616 -32.26 2.66 -0.74
CA ASP A 616 -33.06 2.74 0.49
C ASP A 616 -33.94 1.52 0.74
N ALA A 617 -34.51 0.94 -0.31
CA ALA A 617 -35.39 -0.23 -0.23
C ALA A 617 -34.74 -1.47 0.38
N TYR A 618 -33.42 -1.60 0.34
CA TYR A 618 -32.67 -2.79 0.80
C TYR A 618 -31.90 -2.57 2.10
N VAL A 619 -31.93 -1.36 2.67
CA VAL A 619 -31.18 -1.04 3.91
C VAL A 619 -31.56 -1.99 5.04
N GLY A 620 -32.84 -2.28 5.22
CA GLY A 620 -33.34 -3.20 6.24
C GLY A 620 -32.81 -4.64 6.07
N ASP A 621 -32.83 -5.15 4.86
CA ASP A 621 -32.38 -6.51 4.55
C ASP A 621 -30.86 -6.63 4.72
N VAL A 622 -30.10 -5.65 4.25
CA VAL A 622 -28.64 -5.60 4.38
C VAL A 622 -28.22 -5.49 5.86
N THR A 623 -28.84 -4.60 6.63
CA THR A 623 -28.53 -4.47 8.08
C THR A 623 -28.92 -5.72 8.85
N GLY A 624 -30.03 -6.36 8.47
CA GLY A 624 -30.45 -7.65 9.04
C GLY A 624 -29.47 -8.79 8.75
N ASP A 625 -28.91 -8.84 7.55
CA ASP A 625 -27.89 -9.83 7.19
C ASP A 625 -26.56 -9.55 7.92
N LEU A 626 -26.13 -8.29 8.02
CA LEU A 626 -24.93 -7.91 8.75
C LEU A 626 -25.03 -8.25 10.25
N ASN A 627 -26.18 -8.03 10.87
CA ASN A 627 -26.41 -8.42 12.26
C ASN A 627 -26.32 -9.94 12.45
N ARG A 628 -26.85 -10.75 11.53
CA ARG A 628 -26.68 -12.22 11.55
C ARG A 628 -25.22 -12.64 11.43
N ARG A 629 -24.40 -11.85 10.73
CA ARG A 629 -22.95 -12.05 10.56
C ARG A 629 -22.12 -11.47 11.70
N ARG A 630 -22.72 -11.17 12.84
CA ARG A 630 -22.05 -10.53 13.98
C ARG A 630 -21.48 -9.15 13.66
N GLY A 631 -22.02 -8.49 12.64
CA GLY A 631 -21.60 -7.13 12.26
C GLY A 631 -22.06 -6.11 13.28
N MET A 632 -21.15 -5.25 13.70
CA MET A 632 -21.43 -4.09 14.54
C MET A 632 -21.63 -2.88 13.63
N LEU A 633 -22.88 -2.42 13.48
CA LEU A 633 -23.20 -1.25 12.71
C LEU A 633 -22.61 0.00 13.39
N GLU A 634 -21.87 0.82 12.65
CA GLU A 634 -21.30 2.08 13.16
C GLU A 634 -22.21 3.26 12.79
N ASN A 635 -22.55 3.41 11.53
CA ASN A 635 -23.47 4.44 11.06
C ASN A 635 -24.12 4.07 9.72
N ILE A 636 -25.19 4.80 9.37
CA ILE A 636 -25.79 4.80 8.04
C ILE A 636 -25.86 6.25 7.60
N SER A 637 -25.28 6.55 6.43
CA SER A 637 -25.23 7.90 5.87
C SER A 637 -25.86 7.93 4.48
N ALA A 638 -26.67 8.95 4.23
CA ALA A 638 -27.26 9.16 2.91
C ALA A 638 -26.21 9.67 1.93
N LYS A 639 -26.12 9.02 0.76
CA LYS A 639 -25.42 9.51 -0.43
C LYS A 639 -26.43 9.72 -1.55
N VAL A 640 -26.06 10.43 -2.61
CA VAL A 640 -26.98 10.72 -3.73
C VAL A 640 -27.51 9.39 -4.32
N GLY A 641 -28.81 9.13 -4.10
CA GLY A 641 -29.52 7.95 -4.62
C GLY A 641 -29.26 6.61 -3.92
N VAL A 642 -28.42 6.55 -2.90
CA VAL A 642 -28.08 5.35 -2.14
C VAL A 642 -27.78 5.66 -0.68
N GLN A 643 -27.85 4.63 0.18
CA GLN A 643 -27.41 4.68 1.57
C GLN A 643 -26.05 3.99 1.70
N ALA A 644 -25.13 4.56 2.45
CA ALA A 644 -23.88 3.96 2.84
C ALA A 644 -24.01 3.41 4.26
N ILE A 645 -23.92 2.08 4.40
CA ILE A 645 -23.96 1.37 5.68
C ILE A 645 -22.51 1.06 6.07
N HIS A 646 -22.08 1.58 7.22
CA HIS A 646 -20.76 1.30 7.76
C HIS A 646 -20.87 0.32 8.93
N ALA A 647 -20.07 -0.74 8.89
CA ALA A 647 -20.06 -1.77 9.91
C ALA A 647 -18.66 -2.34 10.17
N LYS A 648 -18.45 -2.86 11.37
CA LYS A 648 -17.32 -3.73 11.70
C LYS A 648 -17.80 -5.17 11.76
N VAL A 649 -17.16 -6.06 11.01
CA VAL A 649 -17.60 -7.45 10.87
C VAL A 649 -16.42 -8.41 11.01
N PRO A 650 -16.58 -9.59 11.67
CA PRO A 650 -15.56 -10.61 11.67
C PRO A 650 -15.35 -11.20 10.29
N LEU A 651 -14.08 -11.34 9.86
CA LEU A 651 -13.73 -11.86 8.54
C LEU A 651 -14.33 -13.25 8.26
N GLU A 652 -14.35 -14.13 9.26
CA GLU A 652 -14.93 -15.47 9.14
C GLU A 652 -16.38 -15.45 8.63
N GLN A 653 -17.17 -14.44 9.03
CA GLN A 653 -18.57 -14.30 8.64
C GLN A 653 -18.76 -13.69 7.25
N MET A 654 -17.68 -13.24 6.63
CA MET A 654 -17.72 -12.50 5.36
C MET A 654 -17.42 -13.35 4.15
N PHE A 655 -16.98 -14.60 4.33
CA PHE A 655 -16.81 -15.51 3.20
C PHE A 655 -18.14 -15.71 2.43
N GLY A 656 -18.08 -15.49 1.11
CA GLY A 656 -19.26 -15.53 0.24
C GLY A 656 -20.25 -14.36 0.43
N TYR A 657 -19.92 -13.34 1.20
CA TYR A 657 -20.81 -12.20 1.46
C TYR A 657 -21.23 -11.45 0.19
N VAL A 658 -20.33 -11.24 -0.76
CA VAL A 658 -20.63 -10.55 -2.03
C VAL A 658 -21.74 -11.26 -2.80
N THR A 659 -21.75 -12.59 -2.81
CA THR A 659 -22.81 -13.38 -3.44
C THR A 659 -24.14 -13.22 -2.69
N SER A 660 -24.11 -13.29 -1.35
CA SER A 660 -25.30 -13.06 -0.52
C SER A 660 -25.86 -11.64 -0.72
N LEU A 661 -25.00 -10.63 -0.72
CA LEU A 661 -25.38 -9.23 -0.92
C LEU A 661 -26.06 -9.03 -2.29
N ARG A 662 -25.50 -9.58 -3.35
CA ARG A 662 -26.11 -9.54 -4.70
C ARG A 662 -27.48 -10.19 -4.73
N THR A 663 -27.66 -11.32 -4.04
CA THR A 663 -28.94 -12.00 -3.95
C THR A 663 -29.98 -11.17 -3.21
N ILE A 664 -29.62 -10.62 -2.04
CA ILE A 664 -30.52 -9.81 -1.19
C ILE A 664 -30.93 -8.52 -1.90
N THR A 665 -30.01 -7.88 -2.64
CA THR A 665 -30.23 -6.56 -3.26
C THR A 665 -30.52 -6.61 -4.75
N SER A 666 -30.75 -7.81 -5.32
CA SER A 666 -30.95 -8.01 -6.76
C SER A 666 -29.80 -7.40 -7.60
N GLY A 667 -28.57 -7.48 -7.11
CA GLY A 667 -27.37 -6.94 -7.74
C GLY A 667 -27.21 -5.43 -7.66
N ARG A 668 -28.05 -4.72 -6.88
CA ARG A 668 -28.06 -3.25 -6.80
C ARG A 668 -27.19 -2.65 -5.69
N ALA A 669 -26.58 -3.47 -4.84
CA ALA A 669 -25.64 -3.00 -3.81
C ALA A 669 -24.21 -3.37 -4.16
N ASN A 670 -23.30 -2.50 -3.72
CA ASN A 670 -21.87 -2.72 -3.76
C ASN A 670 -21.31 -2.72 -2.35
N SER A 671 -20.23 -3.48 -2.12
CA SER A 671 -19.56 -3.48 -0.83
C SER A 671 -18.05 -3.38 -0.99
N THR A 672 -17.42 -2.65 -0.07
CA THR A 672 -15.98 -2.59 0.10
C THR A 672 -15.62 -3.01 1.52
N MET A 673 -14.55 -3.79 1.66
CA MET A 673 -14.14 -4.34 2.93
C MET A 673 -12.63 -4.22 3.08
N GLU A 674 -12.16 -3.74 4.24
CA GLU A 674 -10.75 -3.61 4.57
C GLU A 674 -10.45 -4.12 5.98
N PHE A 675 -9.23 -4.59 6.22
CA PHE A 675 -8.80 -5.01 7.55
C PHE A 675 -8.78 -3.79 8.51
N SER A 676 -9.39 -3.94 9.67
CA SER A 676 -9.40 -2.91 10.72
C SER A 676 -8.43 -3.26 11.86
N HIS A 677 -8.74 -4.28 12.61
CA HIS A 677 -7.98 -4.70 13.79
C HIS A 677 -8.29 -6.14 14.17
N TYR A 678 -7.58 -6.68 15.14
CA TYR A 678 -7.93 -7.94 15.79
C TYR A 678 -8.76 -7.66 17.05
N ALA A 679 -9.82 -8.44 17.28
CA ALA A 679 -10.67 -8.38 18.48
C ALA A 679 -10.83 -9.74 19.14
N GLU A 680 -11.13 -9.75 20.44
CA GLU A 680 -11.32 -10.98 21.21
C GLU A 680 -12.59 -11.71 20.79
N VAL A 681 -12.46 -13.01 20.56
CA VAL A 681 -13.57 -13.93 20.26
C VAL A 681 -14.30 -14.31 21.54
N SER A 682 -15.64 -14.35 21.51
CA SER A 682 -16.40 -14.80 22.69
C SER A 682 -16.04 -16.23 23.12
N ARG A 683 -16.18 -16.54 24.42
CA ARG A 683 -15.80 -17.85 24.97
C ARG A 683 -16.50 -19.02 24.28
N GLU A 684 -17.78 -18.88 23.97
CA GLU A 684 -18.57 -19.91 23.27
C GLU A 684 -18.02 -20.19 21.86
N GLN A 685 -17.65 -19.13 21.15
CA GLN A 685 -17.10 -19.25 19.81
C GLN A 685 -15.66 -19.76 19.83
N GLN A 686 -14.84 -19.32 20.81
CA GLN A 686 -13.50 -19.86 21.02
C GLN A 686 -13.53 -21.39 21.21
N GLU A 687 -14.46 -21.90 22.02
CA GLU A 687 -14.64 -23.34 22.21
C GLU A 687 -15.06 -24.04 20.91
N ALA A 688 -15.95 -23.43 20.13
CA ALA A 688 -16.40 -23.97 18.83
C ALA A 688 -15.24 -24.04 17.84
N ILE A 689 -14.45 -22.98 17.71
CA ILE A 689 -13.28 -22.90 16.82
C ILE A 689 -12.22 -23.93 17.24
N LEU A 690 -11.93 -24.04 18.52
CA LEU A 690 -10.97 -25.01 19.02
C LEU A 690 -11.45 -26.48 18.81
N LYS A 691 -12.73 -26.76 19.03
CA LYS A 691 -13.31 -28.09 18.79
C LYS A 691 -13.27 -28.47 17.31
N SER A 692 -13.61 -27.56 16.39
CA SER A 692 -13.56 -27.84 14.96
C SER A 692 -12.14 -28.24 14.51
N LYS A 693 -11.11 -27.62 15.04
CA LYS A 693 -9.72 -27.93 14.67
C LYS A 693 -9.22 -29.26 15.26
N TYR A 694 -9.72 -29.67 16.45
CA TYR A 694 -9.40 -30.98 17.02
C TYR A 694 -10.13 -32.17 16.39
N ILE A 695 -11.20 -31.92 15.62
CA ILE A 695 -11.93 -32.97 14.88
C ILE A 695 -11.26 -33.29 13.54
N TYR A 696 -10.48 -32.35 13.00
CA TYR A 696 -9.77 -32.48 11.73
C TYR A 696 -8.25 -32.71 11.86
N SER A 697 -7.70 -32.75 13.07
CA SER A 697 -6.34 -33.19 13.41
C SER A 697 -6.36 -34.57 14.07
#